data_9c7aaa4ce7f074dd2cd4e6e761d7ae17
#
_entry.id   9c7aaa4ce7f074dd2cd4e6e761d7ae17
#
_cell.length_a   1.000
_cell.length_b   1.000
_cell.length_c   1.000
_cell.angle_alpha   90.00
_cell.angle_beta   90.00
_cell.angle_gamma   90.00
#
_symmetry.space_group_name_H-M   'P 1'
#
loop_
_entity.id
_entity.type
_entity.pdbx_description
1 polymer ?
#
loop_
_entity_poly.entity_id
_entity_poly.type
_entity_poly.pdbx_seq_one_letter_code
_entity_poly.pdbx_strand_id
1 'polypeptide(L)'
;MLDFLGDLQRTHMCGELRASDAGSTVVLMGWVNKRRDLGNLIFLDLRDRSGITQAVITADAGAEVHDRATAVRSEFVVAVIGRTKLREPNTVNKNIPTGEIEVVADELRILNDCKPLPFSPSDTVLANEEVRLKYRYIDLRRAELHRNIELRHQVAIAIRDHLNAQGFYEIETPFMTRSTPEGARDYLVPSRVYPGEFYALPQSPQLFKQILMISGFDKYFQIVRCFRDEDLRADRQPEFTQIDLEISFPRPETVFRVVEGFLKAAFSTIGVELQTPFPQMSYDQAIRLYGIDKPDLRLPAMADVRAAFARENLESLHVDPELPVLAIVIPRVGDLSRKERDELRLLYPARLAQQNIKVLDDTRRLEKSFPQTIPKVCELSGAGTEDYLVIVAAGTVSFGDGNEGQKPPTGGEVGGFYRSGSGAAGNVPSGLSRLSMRERQIFEGAGQVRLALAQKFAERHRLFERRGTGDDYKLLWVTDFPMFEWDETEQRWNAAHHPFTSPHEQDMDKLESDPGAVRALAYDVVLNGTELGSGSIRIHRQDIQAKIFKALGMSPEEQQARFGFFLEALQYGTPPHGGIALGLDRIVMILAGAESLREVIPFPKTAKAVDLMVDAPTPVSERQLKELGIAVVGKKDL
;
A
#
# COMPACT_ATOMS: atom_id res chain seq x y z
N MET A 1 16.93 -46.05 1.72
CA MET A 1 17.32 -45.78 3.12
C MET A 1 17.76 -44.33 3.18
N LEU A 2 17.35 -43.58 4.20
CA LEU A 2 17.80 -42.18 4.37
C LEU A 2 19.17 -42.19 5.06
N ASP A 3 20.01 -41.22 4.69
CA ASP A 3 21.35 -41.04 5.20
C ASP A 3 21.39 -39.95 6.28
N PHE A 4 22.36 -40.04 7.17
CA PHE A 4 22.67 -38.98 8.10
C PHE A 4 23.61 -37.96 7.45
N LEU A 5 23.47 -36.68 7.85
CA LEU A 5 24.40 -35.63 7.43
C LEU A 5 25.84 -35.97 7.84
N GLY A 6 26.04 -36.53 9.05
CA GLY A 6 27.37 -36.80 9.61
C GLY A 6 28.19 -35.50 9.75
N ASP A 7 29.47 -35.58 9.45
CA ASP A 7 30.39 -34.45 9.52
C ASP A 7 30.43 -33.60 8.24
N LEU A 8 29.53 -33.89 7.27
CA LEU A 8 29.49 -33.12 6.02
C LEU A 8 29.10 -31.67 6.24
N GLN A 9 29.86 -30.78 5.64
CA GLN A 9 29.55 -29.36 5.57
C GLN A 9 29.47 -28.92 4.12
N ARG A 10 28.50 -28.06 3.82
CA ARG A 10 28.37 -27.44 2.51
C ARG A 10 29.59 -26.55 2.25
N THR A 11 30.25 -26.72 1.11
CA THR A 11 31.37 -25.88 0.69
C THR A 11 30.92 -24.67 -0.12
N HIS A 12 29.87 -24.83 -0.95
CA HIS A 12 29.31 -23.80 -1.83
C HIS A 12 27.79 -23.89 -1.86
N MET A 13 27.13 -22.75 -2.08
CA MET A 13 25.72 -22.73 -2.42
C MET A 13 25.53 -23.17 -3.88
N CYS A 14 24.32 -23.68 -4.21
CA CYS A 14 24.04 -24.22 -5.54
C CYS A 14 24.08 -23.19 -6.68
N GLY A 15 23.97 -21.90 -6.38
CA GLY A 15 24.05 -20.82 -7.39
C GLY A 15 25.41 -20.14 -7.50
N GLU A 16 26.40 -20.52 -6.68
CA GLU A 16 27.67 -19.79 -6.56
C GLU A 16 28.76 -20.27 -7.51
N LEU A 17 28.76 -21.52 -7.93
CA LEU A 17 29.81 -22.10 -8.74
C LEU A 17 29.92 -21.43 -10.12
N ARG A 18 31.17 -21.26 -10.57
CA ARG A 18 31.54 -20.67 -11.86
C ARG A 18 32.57 -21.50 -12.57
N ALA A 19 32.90 -21.11 -13.81
CA ALA A 19 33.97 -21.74 -14.59
C ALA A 19 35.35 -21.74 -13.88
N SER A 20 35.61 -20.75 -13.02
CA SER A 20 36.83 -20.67 -12.19
C SER A 20 36.97 -21.81 -11.18
N ASP A 21 35.86 -22.46 -10.80
CA ASP A 21 35.82 -23.53 -9.78
C ASP A 21 36.06 -24.91 -10.41
N ALA A 22 36.31 -24.97 -11.73
CA ALA A 22 36.56 -26.22 -12.43
C ALA A 22 37.78 -26.95 -11.85
N GLY A 23 37.62 -28.25 -11.56
CA GLY A 23 38.62 -29.10 -10.92
C GLY A 23 38.53 -29.17 -9.40
N SER A 24 37.77 -28.27 -8.76
CA SER A 24 37.57 -28.25 -7.29
C SER A 24 36.65 -29.39 -6.85
N THR A 25 36.95 -29.98 -5.70
CA THR A 25 36.02 -30.89 -5.01
C THR A 25 35.03 -30.05 -4.17
N VAL A 26 33.75 -30.29 -4.37
CA VAL A 26 32.67 -29.51 -3.70
C VAL A 26 31.69 -30.41 -3.01
N VAL A 27 31.05 -29.87 -1.96
CA VAL A 27 29.91 -30.47 -1.26
C VAL A 27 28.72 -29.54 -1.46
N LEU A 28 27.75 -29.96 -2.26
CA LEU A 28 26.49 -29.24 -2.49
C LEU A 28 25.36 -29.93 -1.73
N MET A 29 24.49 -29.14 -1.13
CA MET A 29 23.30 -29.64 -0.43
C MET A 29 22.09 -28.80 -0.80
N GLY A 30 21.00 -29.45 -1.19
CA GLY A 30 19.80 -28.76 -1.62
C GLY A 30 18.67 -29.71 -1.97
N TRP A 31 17.64 -29.16 -2.56
CA TRP A 31 16.50 -29.88 -3.10
C TRP A 31 16.74 -30.29 -4.55
N VAL A 32 16.32 -31.49 -4.93
CA VAL A 32 16.34 -31.94 -6.33
C VAL A 32 15.20 -31.25 -7.09
N ASN A 33 15.54 -30.20 -7.82
CA ASN A 33 14.59 -29.45 -8.65
C ASN A 33 14.07 -30.28 -9.83
N LYS A 34 14.98 -30.98 -10.51
CA LYS A 34 14.67 -31.83 -11.66
C LYS A 34 15.62 -33.01 -11.73
N ARG A 35 15.10 -34.20 -12.04
CA ARG A 35 15.87 -35.39 -12.35
C ARG A 35 15.66 -35.78 -13.81
N ARG A 36 16.74 -36.12 -14.52
CA ARG A 36 16.71 -36.67 -15.86
C ARG A 36 17.56 -37.94 -15.88
N ASP A 37 17.02 -39.01 -16.41
CA ASP A 37 17.66 -40.32 -16.48
C ASP A 37 17.82 -40.68 -17.97
N LEU A 38 19.05 -40.82 -18.38
CA LEU A 38 19.44 -41.21 -19.75
C LEU A 38 20.16 -42.58 -19.75
N GLY A 39 19.80 -43.44 -18.85
CA GLY A 39 20.39 -44.77 -18.66
C GLY A 39 21.68 -44.70 -17.87
N ASN A 40 22.84 -44.65 -18.57
CA ASN A 40 24.15 -44.61 -17.91
C ASN A 40 24.51 -43.24 -17.29
N LEU A 41 23.65 -42.23 -17.47
CA LEU A 41 23.85 -40.89 -16.95
C LEU A 41 22.58 -40.39 -16.28
N ILE A 42 22.68 -40.02 -15.00
CA ILE A 42 21.60 -39.38 -14.28
C ILE A 42 22.01 -37.94 -13.98
N PHE A 43 21.14 -37.01 -14.34
CA PHE A 43 21.32 -35.57 -14.09
C PHE A 43 20.38 -35.14 -12.97
N LEU A 44 20.90 -34.46 -11.96
CA LEU A 44 20.19 -33.87 -10.85
C LEU A 44 20.41 -32.36 -10.87
N ASP A 45 19.38 -31.59 -11.12
CA ASP A 45 19.43 -30.13 -10.94
C ASP A 45 19.17 -29.85 -9.45
N LEU A 46 20.22 -29.51 -8.69
CA LEU A 46 20.14 -29.19 -7.26
C LEU A 46 19.82 -27.71 -7.08
N ARG A 47 18.84 -27.43 -6.26
CA ARG A 47 18.39 -26.08 -5.95
C ARG A 47 18.57 -25.75 -4.47
N ASP A 48 19.08 -24.56 -4.20
CA ASP A 48 18.95 -23.90 -2.90
C ASP A 48 18.51 -22.42 -3.08
N ARG A 49 18.63 -21.59 -2.06
CA ARG A 49 18.22 -20.19 -2.13
C ARG A 49 19.03 -19.34 -3.11
N SER A 50 20.27 -19.76 -3.44
CA SER A 50 21.17 -18.99 -4.32
C SER A 50 20.98 -19.31 -5.80
N GLY A 51 20.39 -20.47 -6.12
CA GLY A 51 20.20 -20.89 -7.50
C GLY A 51 20.24 -22.40 -7.70
N ILE A 52 20.66 -22.81 -8.90
CA ILE A 52 20.66 -24.21 -9.36
C ILE A 52 22.02 -24.57 -9.89
N THR A 53 22.52 -25.77 -9.53
CA THR A 53 23.67 -26.42 -10.17
C THR A 53 23.29 -27.83 -10.61
N GLN A 54 23.74 -28.24 -11.79
CA GLN A 54 23.59 -29.60 -12.29
C GLN A 54 24.67 -30.51 -11.70
N ALA A 55 24.24 -31.59 -11.04
CA ALA A 55 25.10 -32.71 -10.72
C ALA A 55 24.88 -33.84 -11.73
N VAL A 56 25.98 -34.52 -12.10
CA VAL A 56 25.98 -35.63 -13.06
C VAL A 56 26.49 -36.89 -12.36
N ILE A 57 25.73 -37.93 -12.40
CA ILE A 57 26.08 -39.26 -11.91
C ILE A 57 26.36 -40.11 -13.15
N THR A 58 27.62 -40.57 -13.31
CA THR A 58 28.09 -41.41 -14.40
C THR A 58 28.05 -42.87 -13.96
N ALA A 59 28.13 -43.81 -14.92
CA ALA A 59 28.24 -45.24 -14.61
C ALA A 59 29.52 -45.58 -13.79
N ASP A 60 30.57 -44.73 -13.93
CA ASP A 60 31.84 -44.90 -13.22
C ASP A 60 31.81 -44.47 -11.75
N ALA A 61 30.73 -43.78 -11.31
CA ALA A 61 30.57 -43.35 -9.92
C ALA A 61 30.34 -44.54 -8.93
N GLY A 62 30.17 -45.75 -9.46
CA GLY A 62 29.91 -46.97 -8.70
C GLY A 62 28.43 -47.30 -8.56
N ALA A 63 28.13 -48.58 -8.40
CA ALA A 63 26.74 -49.05 -8.38
C ALA A 63 25.90 -48.43 -7.25
N GLU A 64 26.48 -48.23 -6.07
CA GLU A 64 25.79 -47.66 -4.92
C GLU A 64 25.31 -46.21 -5.19
N VAL A 65 26.16 -45.36 -5.76
CA VAL A 65 25.82 -43.96 -6.09
C VAL A 65 24.76 -43.90 -7.17
N HIS A 66 24.87 -44.77 -8.18
CA HIS A 66 23.90 -44.87 -9.28
C HIS A 66 22.53 -45.39 -8.78
N ASP A 67 22.48 -46.39 -7.92
CA ASP A 67 21.23 -46.91 -7.33
C ASP A 67 20.54 -45.85 -6.48
N ARG A 68 21.30 -45.09 -5.69
CA ARG A 68 20.79 -43.95 -4.92
C ARG A 68 20.21 -42.87 -5.85
N ALA A 69 20.92 -42.51 -6.90
CA ALA A 69 20.45 -41.53 -7.87
C ALA A 69 19.18 -41.96 -8.62
N THR A 70 19.05 -43.29 -8.85
CA THR A 70 17.83 -43.88 -9.42
C THR A 70 16.64 -43.77 -8.48
N ALA A 71 16.85 -43.88 -7.17
CA ALA A 71 15.80 -43.77 -6.14
C ALA A 71 15.35 -42.31 -5.90
N VAL A 72 16.20 -41.33 -6.20
CA VAL A 72 15.91 -39.91 -5.98
C VAL A 72 14.70 -39.43 -6.82
N ARG A 73 13.87 -38.59 -6.22
CA ARG A 73 12.73 -37.89 -6.88
C ARG A 73 12.84 -36.39 -6.70
N SER A 74 11.99 -35.68 -7.40
CA SER A 74 11.87 -34.21 -7.25
C SER A 74 11.58 -33.84 -5.79
N GLU A 75 12.20 -32.73 -5.35
CA GLU A 75 12.10 -32.19 -3.99
C GLU A 75 12.68 -33.08 -2.87
N PHE A 76 13.39 -34.20 -3.19
CA PHE A 76 14.23 -34.84 -2.20
C PHE A 76 15.36 -33.92 -1.76
N VAL A 77 15.76 -34.00 -0.51
CA VAL A 77 16.92 -33.28 0.02
C VAL A 77 18.14 -34.17 -0.07
N VAL A 78 19.16 -33.71 -0.79
CA VAL A 78 20.35 -34.52 -1.01
C VAL A 78 21.64 -33.72 -0.73
N ALA A 79 22.70 -34.45 -0.41
CA ALA A 79 24.06 -33.96 -0.44
C ALA A 79 24.82 -34.66 -1.58
N VAL A 80 25.50 -33.90 -2.40
CA VAL A 80 26.37 -34.38 -3.49
C VAL A 80 27.79 -33.94 -3.19
N ILE A 81 28.69 -34.89 -3.11
CA ILE A 81 30.13 -34.67 -3.05
C ILE A 81 30.67 -35.04 -4.43
N GLY A 82 31.42 -34.13 -5.05
CA GLY A 82 31.92 -34.40 -6.40
C GLY A 82 32.88 -33.32 -6.89
N ARG A 83 33.35 -33.50 -8.10
CA ARG A 83 34.31 -32.60 -8.74
C ARG A 83 33.63 -31.72 -9.76
N THR A 84 33.85 -30.43 -9.67
CA THR A 84 33.37 -29.44 -10.65
C THR A 84 34.12 -29.60 -11.98
N LYS A 85 33.36 -29.67 -13.09
CA LYS A 85 33.89 -29.80 -14.45
C LYS A 85 33.24 -28.76 -15.37
N LEU A 86 34.00 -28.24 -16.33
CA LEU A 86 33.43 -27.45 -17.42
C LEU A 86 32.60 -28.34 -18.34
N ARG A 87 31.41 -27.84 -18.71
CA ARG A 87 30.59 -28.50 -19.72
C ARG A 87 31.18 -28.34 -21.13
N GLU A 88 30.85 -29.29 -21.97
CA GLU A 88 31.15 -29.15 -23.39
C GLU A 88 30.43 -27.91 -23.98
N PRO A 89 31.04 -27.17 -24.90
CA PRO A 89 30.49 -25.90 -25.41
C PRO A 89 29.06 -25.99 -25.91
N ASN A 90 28.65 -27.14 -26.46
CA ASN A 90 27.29 -27.41 -26.96
C ASN A 90 26.28 -27.79 -25.89
N THR A 91 26.72 -28.01 -24.64
CA THR A 91 25.86 -28.38 -23.48
C THR A 91 25.76 -27.28 -22.44
N VAL A 92 26.41 -26.13 -22.67
CA VAL A 92 26.33 -24.95 -21.78
C VAL A 92 24.89 -24.44 -21.67
N ASN A 93 24.40 -24.31 -20.45
CA ASN A 93 23.06 -23.78 -20.16
C ASN A 93 23.12 -22.30 -19.86
N LYS A 94 22.82 -21.45 -20.82
CA LYS A 94 22.83 -19.98 -20.68
C LYS A 94 21.72 -19.42 -19.78
N ASN A 95 20.77 -20.24 -19.36
CA ASN A 95 19.62 -19.79 -18.54
C ASN A 95 19.91 -19.79 -17.03
N ILE A 96 21.03 -20.35 -16.59
CA ILE A 96 21.44 -20.37 -15.18
C ILE A 96 22.90 -19.87 -15.06
N PRO A 97 23.22 -19.13 -13.97
CA PRO A 97 24.58 -18.58 -13.77
C PRO A 97 25.69 -19.64 -13.69
N THR A 98 25.35 -20.85 -13.24
CA THR A 98 26.24 -22.01 -13.10
C THR A 98 26.33 -22.87 -14.38
N GLY A 99 25.71 -22.41 -15.45
CA GLY A 99 25.47 -23.22 -16.65
C GLY A 99 26.71 -23.60 -17.48
N GLU A 100 27.88 -23.02 -17.20
CA GLU A 100 29.17 -23.40 -17.81
C GLU A 100 29.81 -24.61 -17.15
N ILE A 101 29.33 -24.98 -15.93
CA ILE A 101 29.90 -26.10 -15.16
C ILE A 101 28.85 -27.16 -14.85
N GLU A 102 29.32 -28.31 -14.46
CA GLU A 102 28.57 -29.36 -13.82
C GLU A 102 29.42 -30.02 -12.73
N VAL A 103 28.77 -30.66 -11.75
CA VAL A 103 29.46 -31.41 -10.70
C VAL A 103 29.33 -32.90 -11.00
N VAL A 104 30.45 -33.57 -11.30
CA VAL A 104 30.53 -35.02 -11.44
C VAL A 104 30.54 -35.62 -10.03
N ALA A 105 29.47 -36.33 -9.67
CA ALA A 105 29.27 -36.85 -8.32
C ALA A 105 30.13 -38.06 -8.03
N ASP A 106 30.93 -38.00 -6.97
CA ASP A 106 31.66 -39.14 -6.39
C ASP A 106 30.85 -39.83 -5.29
N GLU A 107 30.01 -39.08 -4.55
CA GLU A 107 29.11 -39.58 -3.48
C GLU A 107 27.77 -38.85 -3.52
N LEU A 108 26.68 -39.55 -3.26
CA LEU A 108 25.33 -39.01 -3.13
C LEU A 108 24.70 -39.54 -1.84
N ARG A 109 24.26 -38.63 -0.97
CA ARG A 109 23.45 -38.96 0.21
C ARG A 109 22.04 -38.43 0.05
N ILE A 110 21.06 -39.28 0.39
CA ILE A 110 19.64 -38.87 0.47
C ILE A 110 19.35 -38.49 1.91
N LEU A 111 19.36 -37.19 2.19
CA LEU A 111 19.14 -36.67 3.56
C LEU A 111 17.68 -36.72 3.98
N ASN A 112 16.76 -36.53 3.01
CA ASN A 112 15.34 -36.73 3.26
C ASN A 112 14.58 -37.00 1.96
N ASP A 113 13.48 -37.69 2.04
CA ASP A 113 12.57 -37.96 0.93
C ASP A 113 11.43 -36.91 0.87
N CYS A 114 10.60 -36.99 -0.15
CA CYS A 114 9.47 -36.10 -0.35
C CYS A 114 8.23 -36.91 -0.81
N LYS A 115 7.09 -36.66 -0.21
CA LYS A 115 5.79 -37.11 -0.70
C LYS A 115 5.45 -36.46 -2.04
N PRO A 116 4.54 -37.04 -2.84
CA PRO A 116 3.99 -36.34 -3.99
C PRO A 116 3.46 -34.95 -3.60
N LEU A 117 3.97 -33.93 -4.30
CA LEU A 117 3.62 -32.55 -3.99
C LEU A 117 2.19 -32.22 -4.46
N PRO A 118 1.47 -31.34 -3.74
CA PRO A 118 0.18 -30.83 -4.19
C PRO A 118 0.31 -29.90 -5.42
N PHE A 119 1.47 -29.31 -5.63
CA PHE A 119 1.90 -28.56 -6.81
C PHE A 119 3.44 -28.45 -6.82
N SER A 120 4.03 -28.26 -7.97
CA SER A 120 5.49 -28.09 -8.08
C SER A 120 5.90 -26.62 -7.90
N PRO A 121 6.97 -26.33 -7.12
CA PRO A 121 7.53 -24.97 -7.05
C PRO A 121 8.04 -24.44 -8.41
N SER A 122 8.28 -25.32 -9.36
CA SER A 122 8.81 -24.99 -10.69
C SER A 122 7.73 -24.86 -11.77
N ASP A 123 6.46 -25.04 -11.43
CA ASP A 123 5.36 -24.92 -12.39
C ASP A 123 5.19 -23.46 -12.83
N THR A 124 4.99 -23.26 -14.14
CA THR A 124 4.69 -21.95 -14.73
C THR A 124 3.25 -21.51 -14.48
N VAL A 125 2.33 -22.49 -14.37
CA VAL A 125 0.93 -22.23 -14.03
C VAL A 125 0.76 -22.32 -12.52
N LEU A 126 0.24 -21.25 -11.93
CA LEU A 126 0.03 -21.19 -10.48
C LEU A 126 -1.14 -22.10 -10.06
N ALA A 127 -0.92 -22.88 -9.00
CA ALA A 127 -2.01 -23.52 -8.27
C ALA A 127 -2.95 -22.45 -7.67
N ASN A 128 -4.18 -22.88 -7.32
CA ASN A 128 -5.15 -22.03 -6.65
C ASN A 128 -4.53 -21.39 -5.36
N GLU A 129 -4.86 -20.14 -5.09
CA GLU A 129 -4.31 -19.39 -3.95
C GLU A 129 -4.51 -20.10 -2.61
N GLU A 130 -5.68 -20.68 -2.36
CA GLU A 130 -5.96 -21.41 -1.11
C GLU A 130 -5.03 -22.62 -0.94
N VAL A 131 -4.76 -23.37 -2.01
CA VAL A 131 -3.81 -24.49 -1.98
C VAL A 131 -2.38 -23.98 -1.72
N ARG A 132 -2.00 -22.88 -2.33
CA ARG A 132 -0.69 -22.24 -2.13
C ARG A 132 -0.52 -21.75 -0.69
N LEU A 133 -1.55 -21.13 -0.11
CA LEU A 133 -1.54 -20.66 1.27
C LEU A 133 -1.54 -21.83 2.28
N LYS A 134 -2.26 -22.91 2.00
CA LYS A 134 -2.24 -24.12 2.82
C LYS A 134 -0.87 -24.80 2.85
N TYR A 135 -0.23 -24.88 1.70
CA TYR A 135 1.11 -25.46 1.56
C TYR A 135 2.17 -24.38 1.38
N ARG A 136 2.08 -23.31 2.18
CA ARG A 136 2.91 -22.11 2.02
C ARG A 136 4.41 -22.39 2.05
N TYR A 137 4.86 -23.36 2.82
CA TYR A 137 6.25 -23.81 2.87
C TYR A 137 6.74 -24.44 1.54
N ILE A 138 5.85 -24.91 0.66
CA ILE A 138 6.19 -25.31 -0.71
C ILE A 138 6.17 -24.10 -1.63
N ASP A 139 5.14 -23.25 -1.52
CA ASP A 139 5.00 -22.05 -2.32
C ASP A 139 6.18 -21.08 -2.14
N LEU A 140 6.70 -20.94 -0.93
CA LEU A 140 7.90 -20.14 -0.61
C LEU A 140 9.20 -20.68 -1.25
N ARG A 141 9.23 -21.90 -1.81
CA ARG A 141 10.35 -22.41 -2.61
C ARG A 141 10.38 -21.86 -4.03
N ARG A 142 9.28 -21.23 -4.49
CA ARG A 142 9.22 -20.59 -5.82
C ARG A 142 10.19 -19.43 -5.89
N ALA A 143 10.92 -19.35 -7.00
CA ALA A 143 11.95 -18.32 -7.18
C ALA A 143 11.40 -16.90 -7.07
N GLU A 144 10.17 -16.66 -7.50
CA GLU A 144 9.51 -15.36 -7.44
C GLU A 144 9.25 -14.93 -5.98
N LEU A 145 8.57 -15.78 -5.20
CA LEU A 145 8.30 -15.47 -3.79
C LEU A 145 9.58 -15.37 -2.97
N HIS A 146 10.56 -16.23 -3.28
CA HIS A 146 11.86 -16.17 -2.63
C HIS A 146 12.53 -14.78 -2.85
N ARG A 147 12.57 -14.30 -4.10
CA ARG A 147 13.08 -12.95 -4.44
C ARG A 147 12.32 -11.84 -3.72
N ASN A 148 10.99 -11.96 -3.62
CA ASN A 148 10.18 -10.95 -2.93
C ASN A 148 10.53 -10.86 -1.43
N ILE A 149 10.77 -12.00 -0.78
CA ILE A 149 11.16 -12.04 0.63
C ILE A 149 12.61 -11.55 0.82
N GLU A 150 13.50 -11.87 -0.10
CA GLU A 150 14.86 -11.35 -0.12
C GLU A 150 14.86 -9.81 -0.31
N LEU A 151 14.08 -9.30 -1.26
CA LEU A 151 13.90 -7.86 -1.46
C LEU A 151 13.35 -7.20 -0.18
N ARG A 152 12.36 -7.81 0.47
CA ARG A 152 11.85 -7.32 1.75
C ARG A 152 12.95 -7.17 2.80
N HIS A 153 13.83 -8.16 2.91
CA HIS A 153 14.97 -8.12 3.81
C HIS A 153 15.92 -6.97 3.45
N GLN A 154 16.30 -6.85 2.18
CA GLN A 154 17.22 -5.80 1.70
C GLN A 154 16.65 -4.40 1.93
N VAL A 155 15.36 -4.19 1.63
CA VAL A 155 14.65 -2.93 1.87
C VAL A 155 14.64 -2.58 3.37
N ALA A 156 14.33 -3.55 4.24
CA ALA A 156 14.31 -3.32 5.67
C ALA A 156 15.70 -2.94 6.23
N ILE A 157 16.77 -3.58 5.76
CA ILE A 157 18.16 -3.24 6.14
C ILE A 157 18.52 -1.84 5.64
N ALA A 158 18.26 -1.53 4.36
CA ALA A 158 18.56 -0.21 3.79
C ALA A 158 17.88 0.94 4.55
N ILE A 159 16.64 0.74 5.00
CA ILE A 159 15.89 1.71 5.81
C ILE A 159 16.53 1.85 7.21
N ARG A 160 16.88 0.74 7.87
CA ARG A 160 17.54 0.76 9.18
C ARG A 160 18.88 1.47 9.13
N ASP A 161 19.70 1.15 8.14
CA ASP A 161 21.01 1.77 7.97
C ASP A 161 20.89 3.29 7.76
N HIS A 162 19.94 3.72 6.92
CA HIS A 162 19.68 5.14 6.69
C HIS A 162 19.23 5.86 7.97
N LEU A 163 18.25 5.31 8.70
CA LEU A 163 17.73 5.93 9.92
C LEU A 163 18.80 5.94 11.04
N ASN A 164 19.55 4.86 11.20
CA ASN A 164 20.66 4.80 12.14
C ASN A 164 21.73 5.87 11.82
N ALA A 165 22.09 6.05 10.55
CA ALA A 165 23.04 7.08 10.12
C ALA A 165 22.51 8.51 10.37
N GLN A 166 21.19 8.71 10.48
CA GLN A 166 20.54 9.96 10.85
C GLN A 166 20.40 10.15 12.38
N GLY A 167 20.90 9.22 13.19
CA GLY A 167 20.86 9.26 14.64
C GLY A 167 19.53 8.87 15.27
N PHE A 168 18.72 8.06 14.58
CA PHE A 168 17.52 7.46 15.15
C PHE A 168 17.88 6.24 15.99
N TYR A 169 17.17 6.04 17.09
CA TYR A 169 17.19 4.81 17.88
C TYR A 169 16.04 3.90 17.48
N GLU A 170 16.32 2.63 17.17
CA GLU A 170 15.29 1.60 17.04
C GLU A 170 14.89 1.12 18.44
N ILE A 171 13.66 1.41 18.86
CA ILE A 171 13.16 1.10 20.20
C ILE A 171 11.88 0.28 20.08
N GLU A 172 11.86 -0.89 20.73
CA GLU A 172 10.68 -1.75 20.78
C GLU A 172 9.62 -1.19 21.73
N THR A 173 8.36 -1.31 21.29
CA THR A 173 7.18 -0.93 22.08
C THR A 173 6.33 -2.17 22.39
N PRO A 174 5.51 -2.16 23.46
CA PRO A 174 4.71 -3.33 23.84
C PRO A 174 3.69 -3.74 22.80
N PHE A 175 3.53 -5.06 22.58
CA PHE A 175 2.40 -5.63 21.84
C PHE A 175 1.18 -5.93 22.72
N MET A 176 1.40 -6.17 24.01
CA MET A 176 0.30 -6.33 24.96
C MET A 176 0.07 -4.98 25.66
N THR A 177 -0.88 -4.22 25.19
CA THR A 177 -1.15 -2.87 25.66
C THR A 177 -2.62 -2.70 26.05
N ARG A 178 -3.01 -1.50 26.43
CA ARG A 178 -4.40 -1.13 26.67
C ARG A 178 -5.11 -0.88 25.34
N SER A 179 -6.40 -1.20 25.28
CA SER A 179 -7.26 -0.84 24.14
C SER A 179 -7.35 0.69 23.99
N THR A 180 -6.90 1.19 22.85
CA THR A 180 -6.95 2.61 22.47
C THR A 180 -7.36 2.70 21.01
N PRO A 181 -8.62 2.42 20.64
CA PRO A 181 -9.06 2.34 19.26
C PRO A 181 -8.82 3.67 18.52
N GLU A 182 -8.06 3.57 17.41
CA GLU A 182 -7.62 4.69 16.55
C GLU A 182 -8.28 4.62 15.15
N GLY A 183 -9.52 4.09 15.07
CA GLY A 183 -10.26 3.99 13.80
C GLY A 183 -10.64 2.56 13.38
N ALA A 184 -9.84 1.54 13.74
CA ALA A 184 -10.17 0.13 13.57
C ALA A 184 -10.60 -0.50 14.91
N ARG A 185 -11.10 -1.75 14.88
CA ARG A 185 -11.29 -2.53 16.10
C ARG A 185 -9.98 -3.16 16.54
N ASP A 186 -9.81 -3.30 17.86
CA ASP A 186 -8.66 -3.94 18.46
C ASP A 186 -8.86 -5.47 18.56
N TYR A 187 -7.78 -6.24 18.36
CA TYR A 187 -7.72 -7.63 18.79
C TYR A 187 -7.49 -7.69 20.31
N LEU A 188 -8.39 -8.35 21.04
CA LEU A 188 -8.34 -8.45 22.50
C LEU A 188 -7.71 -9.77 22.94
N VAL A 189 -6.84 -9.69 23.95
CA VAL A 189 -6.18 -10.84 24.57
C VAL A 189 -6.58 -10.90 26.04
N PRO A 190 -7.33 -11.93 26.50
CA PRO A 190 -7.79 -12.01 27.87
C PRO A 190 -6.63 -12.21 28.87
N SER A 191 -6.71 -11.56 30.03
CA SER A 191 -5.73 -11.71 31.11
C SER A 191 -6.09 -12.91 31.99
N ARG A 192 -5.18 -13.86 32.16
CA ARG A 192 -5.34 -14.96 33.12
C ARG A 192 -5.18 -14.47 34.58
N VAL A 193 -4.39 -13.45 34.80
CA VAL A 193 -4.06 -12.92 36.15
C VAL A 193 -5.17 -12.01 36.68
N TYR A 194 -5.84 -11.29 35.80
CA TYR A 194 -6.92 -10.35 36.13
C TYR A 194 -8.19 -10.78 35.38
N PRO A 195 -9.04 -11.63 35.98
CA PRO A 195 -10.25 -12.14 35.34
C PRO A 195 -11.20 -11.00 34.93
N GLY A 196 -11.65 -11.03 33.67
CA GLY A 196 -12.51 -9.98 33.10
C GLY A 196 -11.77 -8.78 32.51
N GLU A 197 -10.44 -8.73 32.64
CA GLU A 197 -9.60 -7.71 32.00
C GLU A 197 -8.88 -8.25 30.77
N PHE A 198 -8.61 -7.36 29.81
CA PHE A 198 -8.03 -7.71 28.53
C PHE A 198 -6.87 -6.78 28.18
N TYR A 199 -5.83 -7.36 27.57
CA TYR A 199 -4.89 -6.61 26.76
C TYR A 199 -5.47 -6.43 25.36
N ALA A 200 -4.98 -5.44 24.62
CA ALA A 200 -5.21 -5.25 23.20
C ALA A 200 -3.90 -5.35 22.43
N LEU A 201 -3.96 -5.89 21.21
CA LEU A 201 -2.84 -5.81 20.27
C LEU A 201 -2.86 -4.42 19.60
N PRO A 202 -1.70 -3.72 19.49
CA PRO A 202 -1.67 -2.32 19.07
C PRO A 202 -1.96 -2.16 17.58
N GLN A 203 -2.79 -1.17 17.23
CA GLN A 203 -3.00 -0.75 15.84
C GLN A 203 -1.79 -0.01 15.27
N SER A 204 -1.05 0.68 16.15
CA SER A 204 0.21 1.35 15.91
C SER A 204 0.89 1.67 17.25
N PRO A 205 2.19 1.99 17.31
CA PRO A 205 2.86 2.44 18.54
C PRO A 205 2.63 3.92 18.86
N GLN A 206 1.52 4.53 18.37
CA GLN A 206 1.27 5.97 18.35
C GLN A 206 1.48 6.66 19.72
N LEU A 207 0.94 6.13 20.79
CA LEU A 207 1.07 6.75 22.11
C LEU A 207 2.46 6.54 22.70
N PHE A 208 3.06 5.37 22.50
CA PHE A 208 4.38 5.04 23.02
C PHE A 208 5.48 5.87 22.37
N LYS A 209 5.42 6.10 21.04
CA LYS A 209 6.42 6.93 20.37
C LYS A 209 6.37 8.38 20.83
N GLN A 210 5.19 8.93 21.14
CA GLN A 210 5.06 10.26 21.73
C GLN A 210 5.63 10.29 23.16
N ILE A 211 5.39 9.24 23.97
CA ILE A 211 6.00 9.11 25.30
C ILE A 211 7.53 9.06 25.22
N LEU A 212 8.11 8.41 24.19
CA LEU A 212 9.54 8.41 23.97
C LEU A 212 10.10 9.81 23.69
N MET A 213 9.32 10.67 22.97
CA MET A 213 9.71 12.08 22.81
C MET A 213 9.67 12.84 24.14
N ILE A 214 8.62 12.63 24.96
CA ILE A 214 8.53 13.20 26.32
C ILE A 214 9.70 12.71 27.18
N SER A 215 10.17 11.49 26.96
CA SER A 215 11.30 10.88 27.66
C SER A 215 12.68 11.34 27.15
N GLY A 216 12.74 12.21 26.14
CA GLY A 216 13.97 12.84 25.65
C GLY A 216 14.79 11.99 24.68
N PHE A 217 14.19 11.02 23.99
CA PHE A 217 14.92 10.21 23.00
C PHE A 217 15.14 10.93 21.65
N ASP A 218 14.49 12.05 21.41
CA ASP A 218 14.60 12.93 20.24
C ASP A 218 14.26 12.30 18.88
N LYS A 219 14.80 11.13 18.56
CA LYS A 219 14.60 10.46 17.28
C LYS A 219 14.38 8.97 17.50
N TYR A 220 13.18 8.53 17.29
CA TYR A 220 12.74 7.14 17.39
C TYR A 220 12.32 6.59 16.05
N PHE A 221 12.61 5.32 15.83
CA PHE A 221 11.91 4.52 14.81
C PHE A 221 11.73 3.08 15.28
N GLN A 222 10.83 2.36 14.61
CA GLN A 222 10.65 0.92 14.77
C GLN A 222 10.10 0.32 13.47
N ILE A 223 10.63 -0.82 13.03
CA ILE A 223 9.96 -1.66 12.04
C ILE A 223 9.06 -2.61 12.82
N VAL A 224 7.79 -2.24 12.96
CA VAL A 224 6.87 -2.79 13.95
C VAL A 224 5.70 -3.55 13.31
N ARG A 225 5.29 -4.64 13.96
CA ARG A 225 4.05 -5.34 13.63
C ARG A 225 2.85 -4.60 14.22
N CYS A 226 1.83 -4.35 13.39
CA CYS A 226 0.58 -3.70 13.76
C CYS A 226 -0.59 -4.64 13.48
N PHE A 227 -1.69 -4.45 14.22
CA PHE A 227 -2.86 -5.35 14.20
C PHE A 227 -4.14 -4.52 14.07
N ARG A 228 -5.00 -4.86 13.10
CA ARG A 228 -6.30 -4.18 12.90
C ARG A 228 -7.35 -5.19 12.51
N ASP A 229 -8.46 -5.21 13.28
CA ASP A 229 -9.63 -6.02 12.96
C ASP A 229 -10.59 -5.19 12.08
N GLU A 230 -10.35 -5.24 10.79
CA GLU A 230 -11.12 -4.53 9.76
C GLU A 230 -11.34 -5.41 8.52
N ASP A 231 -12.20 -4.97 7.61
CA ASP A 231 -12.49 -5.69 6.37
C ASP A 231 -11.22 -5.80 5.50
N LEU A 232 -10.88 -7.03 5.14
CA LEU A 232 -9.67 -7.33 4.39
C LEU A 232 -9.88 -7.16 2.88
N ARG A 233 -8.87 -6.60 2.22
CA ARG A 233 -8.76 -6.42 0.77
C ARG A 233 -7.42 -6.97 0.28
N ALA A 234 -7.15 -6.89 -1.02
CA ALA A 234 -5.87 -7.33 -1.58
C ALA A 234 -4.66 -6.58 -0.99
N ASP A 235 -4.86 -5.32 -0.59
CA ASP A 235 -3.87 -4.40 -0.01
C ASP A 235 -4.00 -4.25 1.52
N ARG A 236 -4.73 -5.14 2.21
CA ARG A 236 -4.91 -5.13 3.67
C ARG A 236 -4.74 -6.51 4.27
N GLN A 237 -4.09 -6.56 5.42
CA GLN A 237 -3.92 -7.75 6.25
C GLN A 237 -4.27 -7.41 7.70
N PRO A 238 -4.80 -8.37 8.51
CA PRO A 238 -5.15 -8.11 9.91
C PRO A 238 -3.91 -7.88 10.77
N GLU A 239 -2.77 -8.38 10.33
CA GLU A 239 -1.44 -8.10 10.87
C GLU A 239 -0.51 -7.68 9.73
N PHE A 240 0.16 -6.56 9.88
CA PHE A 240 1.03 -5.97 8.86
C PHE A 240 2.23 -5.26 9.50
N THR A 241 3.20 -4.84 8.70
CA THR A 241 4.41 -4.20 9.21
C THR A 241 4.47 -2.74 8.79
N GLN A 242 4.74 -1.85 9.75
CA GLN A 242 5.00 -0.44 9.51
C GLN A 242 6.46 -0.09 9.77
N ILE A 243 6.95 0.92 9.06
CA ILE A 243 8.10 1.73 9.43
C ILE A 243 7.50 2.92 10.17
N ASP A 244 7.64 2.92 11.48
CA ASP A 244 7.11 3.98 12.34
C ASP A 244 8.24 4.84 12.88
N LEU A 245 8.10 6.16 12.86
CA LEU A 245 9.10 7.09 13.37
C LEU A 245 8.46 8.32 14.03
N GLU A 246 9.21 8.91 14.98
CA GLU A 246 8.85 10.15 15.65
C GLU A 246 10.10 10.98 15.94
N ILE A 247 9.97 12.31 15.87
CA ILE A 247 11.08 13.27 16.03
C ILE A 247 10.65 14.40 16.98
N SER A 248 11.53 14.83 17.87
CA SER A 248 11.34 16.04 18.67
C SER A 248 11.73 17.29 17.87
N PHE A 249 10.99 18.38 18.07
CA PHE A 249 11.20 19.71 17.46
C PHE A 249 11.22 19.73 15.92
N PRO A 250 10.41 18.91 15.19
CA PRO A 250 10.40 18.94 13.74
C PRO A 250 9.49 20.04 13.20
N ARG A 251 9.82 20.48 11.99
CA ARG A 251 8.84 21.01 11.04
C ARG A 251 8.41 19.88 10.09
N PRO A 252 7.29 19.98 9.38
CA PRO A 252 6.88 18.97 8.40
C PRO A 252 8.00 18.61 7.41
N GLU A 253 8.75 19.59 6.92
CA GLU A 253 9.85 19.40 5.97
C GLU A 253 11.03 18.60 6.57
N THR A 254 11.17 18.59 7.90
CA THR A 254 12.16 17.75 8.59
C THR A 254 11.80 16.27 8.46
N VAL A 255 10.52 15.96 8.66
CA VAL A 255 9.99 14.60 8.47
C VAL A 255 10.08 14.20 7.00
N PHE A 256 9.73 15.10 6.09
CA PHE A 256 9.79 14.85 4.63
C PHE A 256 11.20 14.44 4.20
N ARG A 257 12.23 15.19 4.58
CA ARG A 257 13.63 14.87 4.23
C ARG A 257 14.08 13.51 4.75
N VAL A 258 13.67 13.12 5.95
CA VAL A 258 14.00 11.80 6.53
C VAL A 258 13.33 10.69 5.73
N VAL A 259 12.04 10.85 5.43
CA VAL A 259 11.27 9.87 4.66
C VAL A 259 11.78 9.75 3.23
N GLU A 260 12.02 10.85 2.55
CA GLU A 260 12.60 10.89 1.20
C GLU A 260 13.95 10.19 1.16
N GLY A 261 14.78 10.39 2.19
CA GLY A 261 16.07 9.76 2.30
C GLY A 261 16.00 8.24 2.42
N PHE A 262 15.19 7.70 3.33
CA PHE A 262 15.08 6.25 3.44
C PHE A 262 14.27 5.61 2.28
N LEU A 263 13.31 6.31 1.67
CA LEU A 263 12.67 5.83 0.45
C LEU A 263 13.68 5.75 -0.70
N LYS A 264 14.53 6.76 -0.87
CA LYS A 264 15.63 6.69 -1.85
C LYS A 264 16.54 5.48 -1.60
N ALA A 265 16.90 5.19 -0.35
CA ALA A 265 17.68 4.01 0.02
C ALA A 265 16.92 2.70 -0.30
N ALA A 266 15.62 2.64 -0.02
CA ALA A 266 14.79 1.48 -0.33
C ALA A 266 14.69 1.22 -1.84
N PHE A 267 14.45 2.26 -2.65
CA PHE A 267 14.36 2.13 -4.11
C PHE A 267 15.69 1.79 -4.78
N SER A 268 16.81 2.20 -4.20
CA SER A 268 18.13 1.83 -4.70
C SER A 268 18.39 0.33 -4.62
N THR A 269 17.70 -0.44 -3.78
CA THR A 269 17.80 -1.92 -3.72
C THR A 269 17.35 -2.60 -5.01
N ILE A 270 16.52 -1.93 -5.81
CA ILE A 270 16.09 -2.39 -7.14
C ILE A 270 16.75 -1.61 -8.28
N GLY A 271 17.81 -0.82 -7.99
CA GLY A 271 18.53 -0.03 -8.98
C GLY A 271 17.78 1.23 -9.46
N VAL A 272 16.76 1.67 -8.75
CA VAL A 272 16.00 2.89 -9.07
C VAL A 272 16.48 4.05 -8.22
N GLU A 273 16.82 5.18 -8.86
CA GLU A 273 17.19 6.42 -8.20
C GLU A 273 16.03 7.40 -8.19
N LEU A 274 15.51 7.71 -6.98
CA LEU A 274 14.44 8.70 -6.80
C LEU A 274 15.01 10.12 -6.79
N GLN A 275 14.31 11.03 -7.46
CA GLN A 275 14.58 12.47 -7.37
C GLN A 275 13.92 13.07 -6.13
N THR A 276 14.66 13.88 -5.38
CA THR A 276 14.19 14.60 -4.19
C THR A 276 14.52 16.09 -4.30
N PRO A 277 13.77 17.00 -3.67
CA PRO A 277 12.58 16.74 -2.83
C PRO A 277 11.35 16.33 -3.66
N PHE A 278 10.43 15.58 -3.03
CA PHE A 278 9.15 15.25 -3.67
C PHE A 278 8.27 16.50 -3.78
N PRO A 279 7.48 16.64 -4.85
CA PRO A 279 6.51 17.72 -4.97
C PRO A 279 5.51 17.69 -3.81
N GLN A 280 5.02 18.86 -3.45
CA GLN A 280 4.01 19.04 -2.40
C GLN A 280 2.72 19.57 -3.02
N MET A 281 1.59 19.10 -2.51
CA MET A 281 0.25 19.51 -2.92
C MET A 281 -0.65 19.56 -1.69
N SER A 282 -1.44 20.61 -1.54
CA SER A 282 -2.44 20.62 -0.47
C SER A 282 -3.58 19.65 -0.78
N TYR A 283 -4.27 19.19 0.26
CA TYR A 283 -5.47 18.35 0.15
C TYR A 283 -6.52 18.99 -0.79
N ASP A 284 -6.79 20.29 -0.65
CA ASP A 284 -7.74 21.00 -1.51
C ASP A 284 -7.30 20.99 -2.98
N GLN A 285 -6.00 21.17 -3.26
CA GLN A 285 -5.46 21.05 -4.61
C GLN A 285 -5.59 19.64 -5.16
N ALA A 286 -5.33 18.60 -4.34
CA ALA A 286 -5.47 17.20 -4.74
C ALA A 286 -6.91 16.89 -5.14
N ILE A 287 -7.89 17.33 -4.35
CA ILE A 287 -9.32 17.17 -4.66
C ILE A 287 -9.70 17.93 -5.95
N ARG A 288 -9.29 19.18 -6.10
CA ARG A 288 -9.64 19.99 -7.30
C ARG A 288 -9.02 19.46 -8.58
N LEU A 289 -7.76 19.04 -8.53
CA LEU A 289 -7.03 18.61 -9.72
C LEU A 289 -7.21 17.14 -10.06
N TYR A 290 -7.48 16.30 -9.06
CA TYR A 290 -7.48 14.85 -9.24
C TYR A 290 -8.75 14.15 -8.71
N GLY A 291 -9.57 14.85 -7.92
CA GLY A 291 -10.80 14.32 -7.33
C GLY A 291 -10.56 13.27 -6.25
N ILE A 292 -9.32 13.20 -5.71
CA ILE A 292 -8.92 12.24 -4.69
C ILE A 292 -7.73 12.80 -3.88
N ASP A 293 -7.66 12.44 -2.62
CA ASP A 293 -6.57 12.79 -1.69
C ASP A 293 -5.24 12.04 -1.96
N LYS A 294 -5.27 11.00 -2.79
CA LYS A 294 -4.11 10.17 -3.18
C LYS A 294 -3.94 10.18 -4.70
N PRO A 295 -3.51 11.31 -5.28
CA PRO A 295 -3.47 11.45 -6.75
C PRO A 295 -2.38 10.59 -7.40
N ASP A 296 -2.70 10.00 -8.55
CA ASP A 296 -1.72 9.43 -9.46
C ASP A 296 -1.27 10.51 -10.45
N LEU A 297 -0.04 10.99 -10.26
CA LEU A 297 0.56 12.06 -11.09
C LEU A 297 0.97 11.57 -12.49
N ARG A 298 0.87 10.28 -12.81
CA ARG A 298 1.07 9.77 -14.16
C ARG A 298 -0.10 10.11 -15.08
N LEU A 299 -1.26 10.38 -14.49
CA LEU A 299 -2.48 10.77 -15.19
C LEU A 299 -2.63 12.29 -15.22
N PRO A 300 -3.10 12.90 -16.34
CA PRO A 300 -3.37 14.33 -16.42
C PRO A 300 -4.32 14.81 -15.33
N ALA A 301 -4.11 16.02 -14.84
CA ALA A 301 -5.05 16.68 -13.94
C ALA A 301 -6.39 16.98 -14.66
N MET A 302 -7.46 17.09 -13.90
CA MET A 302 -8.74 17.62 -14.38
C MET A 302 -8.65 19.15 -14.53
N ALA A 303 -9.40 19.71 -15.45
CA ALA A 303 -9.50 21.15 -15.64
C ALA A 303 -10.94 21.63 -15.43
N ASP A 304 -11.14 22.74 -14.71
CA ASP A 304 -12.43 23.41 -14.67
C ASP A 304 -12.61 24.21 -15.98
N VAL A 305 -13.55 23.78 -16.78
CA VAL A 305 -13.84 24.33 -18.11
C VAL A 305 -15.19 25.07 -18.15
N ARG A 306 -15.76 25.41 -17.02
CA ARG A 306 -17.02 26.16 -16.93
C ARG A 306 -16.98 27.44 -17.77
N ALA A 307 -15.86 28.13 -17.78
CA ALA A 307 -15.68 29.37 -18.55
C ALA A 307 -15.77 29.19 -20.08
N ALA A 308 -15.66 27.96 -20.58
CA ALA A 308 -15.85 27.67 -22.00
C ALA A 308 -17.33 27.69 -22.44
N PHE A 309 -18.24 27.55 -21.49
CA PHE A 309 -19.68 27.44 -21.75
C PHE A 309 -20.40 28.77 -21.49
N ALA A 310 -21.28 29.15 -22.41
CA ALA A 310 -22.30 30.16 -22.11
C ALA A 310 -23.34 29.54 -21.14
N ARG A 311 -23.94 30.37 -20.30
CA ARG A 311 -24.93 29.96 -19.30
C ARG A 311 -26.09 29.17 -19.93
N GLU A 312 -26.63 29.69 -21.03
CA GLU A 312 -27.75 29.11 -21.76
C GLU A 312 -27.41 27.73 -22.32
N ASN A 313 -26.13 27.48 -22.65
CA ASN A 313 -25.67 26.17 -23.14
C ASN A 313 -25.69 25.15 -22.00
N LEU A 314 -25.25 25.54 -20.79
CA LEU A 314 -25.31 24.67 -19.60
C LEU A 314 -26.76 24.36 -19.21
N GLU A 315 -27.62 25.39 -19.22
CA GLU A 315 -29.05 25.23 -18.94
C GLU A 315 -29.73 24.27 -19.96
N SER A 316 -29.40 24.38 -21.25
CA SER A 316 -29.91 23.47 -22.28
C SER A 316 -29.43 22.03 -22.12
N LEU A 317 -28.29 21.82 -21.52
CA LEU A 317 -27.75 20.52 -21.12
C LEU A 317 -28.29 20.04 -19.77
N HIS A 318 -29.17 20.82 -19.12
CA HIS A 318 -29.62 20.60 -17.75
C HIS A 318 -28.45 20.44 -16.76
N VAL A 319 -27.43 21.26 -16.90
CA VAL A 319 -26.25 21.38 -16.04
C VAL A 319 -26.40 22.66 -15.22
N ASP A 320 -26.05 22.59 -13.95
CA ASP A 320 -26.08 23.77 -13.06
C ASP A 320 -24.95 24.75 -13.44
N PRO A 321 -25.28 25.98 -13.87
CA PRO A 321 -24.28 26.92 -14.36
C PRO A 321 -23.46 27.58 -13.23
N GLU A 322 -23.83 27.41 -11.97
CA GLU A 322 -23.12 27.99 -10.81
C GLU A 322 -22.05 27.06 -10.25
N LEU A 323 -22.06 25.77 -10.66
CA LEU A 323 -21.15 24.75 -10.16
C LEU A 323 -20.02 24.44 -11.15
N PRO A 324 -18.92 23.83 -10.70
CA PRO A 324 -17.79 23.42 -11.55
C PRO A 324 -18.22 22.51 -12.70
N VAL A 325 -17.60 22.72 -13.86
CA VAL A 325 -17.70 21.86 -15.05
C VAL A 325 -16.30 21.34 -15.35
N LEU A 326 -16.08 20.05 -15.16
CA LEU A 326 -14.76 19.45 -15.16
C LEU A 326 -14.47 18.66 -16.42
N ALA A 327 -13.37 18.94 -17.09
CA ALA A 327 -12.86 18.18 -18.21
C ALA A 327 -11.84 17.14 -17.72
N ILE A 328 -12.00 15.91 -18.21
CA ILE A 328 -11.10 14.77 -18.02
C ILE A 328 -10.50 14.44 -19.37
N VAL A 329 -9.18 14.39 -19.45
CA VAL A 329 -8.43 14.05 -20.67
C VAL A 329 -7.69 12.74 -20.46
N ILE A 330 -7.94 11.76 -21.34
CA ILE A 330 -7.20 10.49 -21.39
C ILE A 330 -6.37 10.47 -22.67
N PRO A 331 -5.04 10.63 -22.59
CA PRO A 331 -4.18 10.75 -23.76
C PRO A 331 -4.20 9.52 -24.66
N ARG A 332 -4.06 9.71 -25.96
CA ARG A 332 -3.88 8.65 -26.98
C ARG A 332 -5.00 7.61 -27.09
N VAL A 333 -6.17 7.91 -26.59
CA VAL A 333 -7.33 7.01 -26.68
C VAL A 333 -8.17 7.30 -27.94
N GLY A 334 -8.21 8.57 -28.36
CA GLY A 334 -9.00 9.01 -29.50
C GLY A 334 -10.50 8.99 -29.26
N ASP A 335 -11.26 9.31 -30.30
CA ASP A 335 -12.72 9.24 -30.25
C ASP A 335 -13.24 7.80 -30.14
N LEU A 336 -14.27 7.63 -29.33
CA LEU A 336 -14.90 6.34 -29.09
C LEU A 336 -16.19 6.20 -29.90
N SER A 337 -16.44 4.99 -30.36
CA SER A 337 -17.72 4.61 -30.93
C SER A 337 -18.85 4.66 -29.89
N ARG A 338 -20.12 4.73 -30.36
CA ARG A 338 -21.28 4.69 -29.47
C ARG A 338 -21.28 3.44 -28.58
N LYS A 339 -20.92 2.28 -29.13
CA LYS A 339 -20.85 1.03 -28.40
C LYS A 339 -19.82 1.09 -27.28
N GLU A 340 -18.62 1.60 -27.54
CA GLU A 340 -17.58 1.76 -26.54
C GLU A 340 -18.01 2.72 -25.40
N ARG A 341 -18.67 3.83 -25.74
CA ARG A 341 -19.20 4.76 -24.73
C ARG A 341 -20.32 4.13 -23.88
N ASP A 342 -21.21 3.34 -24.47
CA ASP A 342 -22.25 2.65 -23.72
C ASP A 342 -21.65 1.61 -22.74
N GLU A 343 -20.58 0.92 -23.14
CA GLU A 343 -19.81 0.03 -22.26
C GLU A 343 -19.13 0.80 -21.10
N LEU A 344 -18.60 2.00 -21.36
CA LEU A 344 -17.98 2.83 -20.32
C LEU A 344 -18.96 3.28 -19.24
N ARG A 345 -20.20 3.58 -19.63
CA ARG A 345 -21.24 4.01 -18.68
C ARG A 345 -21.54 2.96 -17.61
N LEU A 346 -21.31 1.68 -17.93
CA LEU A 346 -21.44 0.59 -16.97
C LEU A 346 -20.32 0.58 -15.92
N LEU A 347 -19.20 1.23 -16.20
CA LEU A 347 -18.06 1.33 -15.29
C LEU A 347 -18.18 2.53 -14.34
N TYR A 348 -19.05 3.49 -14.64
CA TYR A 348 -19.21 4.68 -13.81
C TYR A 348 -19.93 4.32 -12.49
N PRO A 349 -19.48 4.87 -11.36
CA PRO A 349 -20.10 4.59 -10.07
C PRO A 349 -21.59 4.94 -10.06
N ALA A 350 -22.42 4.03 -9.58
CA ALA A 350 -23.89 4.25 -9.48
C ALA A 350 -24.25 5.51 -8.65
N ARG A 351 -23.40 5.89 -7.69
CA ARG A 351 -23.57 7.07 -6.87
C ARG A 351 -23.59 8.39 -7.68
N LEU A 352 -22.98 8.44 -8.86
CA LEU A 352 -23.01 9.64 -9.70
C LEU A 352 -24.45 10.02 -10.09
N ALA A 353 -25.26 9.02 -10.47
CA ALA A 353 -26.67 9.24 -10.78
C ALA A 353 -27.47 9.66 -9.53
N GLN A 354 -27.21 9.04 -8.37
CA GLN A 354 -27.82 9.40 -7.09
C GLN A 354 -27.49 10.83 -6.67
N GLN A 355 -26.29 11.27 -6.96
CA GLN A 355 -25.80 12.62 -6.69
C GLN A 355 -26.15 13.61 -7.82
N ASN A 356 -26.95 13.22 -8.82
CA ASN A 356 -27.26 14.03 -9.99
C ASN A 356 -26.01 14.62 -10.66
N ILE A 357 -24.96 13.79 -10.82
CA ILE A 357 -23.74 14.14 -11.55
C ILE A 357 -23.84 13.55 -12.96
N LYS A 358 -23.68 14.41 -13.95
CA LYS A 358 -23.75 14.08 -15.38
C LYS A 358 -22.37 13.85 -15.96
N VAL A 359 -22.26 12.84 -16.81
CA VAL A 359 -21.07 12.57 -17.62
C VAL A 359 -21.42 12.79 -19.08
N LEU A 360 -20.80 13.79 -19.69
CA LEU A 360 -21.00 14.19 -21.07
C LEU A 360 -19.83 13.66 -21.89
N ASP A 361 -20.00 12.48 -22.47
CA ASP A 361 -18.97 11.67 -23.14
C ASP A 361 -19.08 11.71 -24.70
N ASP A 362 -20.07 12.39 -25.25
CA ASP A 362 -20.25 12.57 -26.69
C ASP A 362 -19.82 13.98 -27.12
N THR A 363 -18.51 14.21 -27.19
CA THR A 363 -17.91 15.51 -27.53
C THR A 363 -18.25 15.94 -28.94
N ARG A 364 -18.39 15.02 -29.89
CA ARG A 364 -18.82 15.32 -31.27
C ARG A 364 -20.25 15.89 -31.32
N ARG A 365 -21.14 15.37 -30.49
CA ARG A 365 -22.51 15.89 -30.38
C ARG A 365 -22.51 17.27 -29.75
N LEU A 366 -21.69 17.46 -28.71
CA LEU A 366 -21.52 18.77 -28.07
C LEU A 366 -20.96 19.80 -29.06
N GLU A 367 -19.97 19.45 -29.86
CA GLU A 367 -19.37 20.31 -30.87
C GLU A 367 -20.37 20.74 -31.94
N LYS A 368 -21.21 19.81 -32.41
CA LYS A 368 -22.29 20.14 -33.34
C LYS A 368 -23.32 21.09 -32.75
N SER A 369 -23.66 20.94 -31.48
CA SER A 369 -24.64 21.79 -30.78
C SER A 369 -24.03 23.14 -30.36
N PHE A 370 -22.75 23.15 -30.02
CA PHE A 370 -22.01 24.32 -29.48
C PHE A 370 -20.64 24.43 -30.15
N PRO A 371 -20.53 24.82 -31.41
CA PRO A 371 -19.29 24.75 -32.20
C PRO A 371 -18.10 25.52 -31.61
N GLN A 372 -18.37 26.59 -30.84
CA GLN A 372 -17.30 27.41 -30.21
C GLN A 372 -16.88 26.90 -28.83
N THR A 373 -17.62 25.99 -28.23
CA THR A 373 -17.39 25.54 -26.85
C THR A 373 -16.28 24.49 -26.78
N ILE A 374 -16.33 23.45 -27.62
CA ILE A 374 -15.34 22.37 -27.57
C ILE A 374 -13.91 22.84 -27.84
N PRO A 375 -13.62 23.73 -28.82
CA PRO A 375 -12.28 24.28 -28.98
C PRO A 375 -11.76 24.99 -27.72
N LYS A 376 -12.63 25.74 -27.02
CA LYS A 376 -12.26 26.40 -25.74
C LYS A 376 -12.04 25.39 -24.62
N VAL A 377 -12.84 24.32 -24.56
CA VAL A 377 -12.65 23.23 -23.61
C VAL A 377 -11.29 22.56 -23.84
N CYS A 378 -10.93 22.28 -25.10
CA CYS A 378 -9.63 21.71 -25.45
C CYS A 378 -8.48 22.67 -25.09
N GLU A 379 -8.63 23.97 -25.33
CA GLU A 379 -7.66 24.98 -24.92
C GLU A 379 -7.43 25.01 -23.39
N LEU A 380 -8.52 25.00 -22.60
CA LEU A 380 -8.45 25.03 -21.13
C LEU A 380 -7.96 23.73 -20.51
N SER A 381 -8.29 22.57 -21.12
CA SER A 381 -7.93 21.26 -20.62
C SER A 381 -6.62 20.71 -21.18
N GLY A 382 -6.08 21.33 -22.24
CA GLY A 382 -4.91 20.83 -22.96
C GLY A 382 -5.19 19.59 -23.81
N ALA A 383 -6.46 19.24 -24.08
CA ALA A 383 -6.82 18.08 -24.87
C ALA A 383 -6.42 18.24 -26.34
N GLY A 384 -5.69 17.26 -26.87
CA GLY A 384 -5.33 17.15 -28.27
C GLY A 384 -6.34 16.35 -29.10
N THR A 385 -6.13 16.27 -30.41
CA THR A 385 -7.02 15.56 -31.34
C THR A 385 -6.98 14.04 -31.18
N GLU A 386 -5.91 13.50 -30.57
CA GLU A 386 -5.75 12.05 -30.30
C GLU A 386 -6.21 11.65 -28.90
N ASP A 387 -6.69 12.59 -28.11
CA ASP A 387 -7.09 12.35 -26.74
C ASP A 387 -8.60 12.06 -26.64
N TYR A 388 -8.99 11.32 -25.61
CA TYR A 388 -10.40 11.15 -25.25
C TYR A 388 -10.78 12.18 -24.18
N LEU A 389 -11.74 13.02 -24.52
CA LEU A 389 -12.26 14.07 -23.66
C LEU A 389 -13.64 13.72 -23.11
N VAL A 390 -13.79 13.84 -21.80
CA VAL A 390 -15.06 13.66 -21.08
C VAL A 390 -15.31 14.87 -20.19
N ILE A 391 -16.56 15.34 -20.14
CA ILE A 391 -16.96 16.46 -19.27
C ILE A 391 -17.88 15.92 -18.18
N VAL A 392 -17.61 16.31 -16.93
CA VAL A 392 -18.38 15.93 -15.73
C VAL A 392 -18.91 17.20 -15.07
N ALA A 393 -20.20 17.24 -14.76
CA ALA A 393 -20.84 18.39 -14.14
C ALA A 393 -22.06 17.99 -13.32
N ALA A 394 -22.52 18.87 -12.42
CA ALA A 394 -23.78 18.68 -11.71
C ALA A 394 -24.98 18.93 -12.61
N GLY A 395 -26.01 18.10 -12.50
CA GLY A 395 -27.31 18.36 -13.08
C GLY A 395 -28.07 19.44 -12.31
N THR A 396 -28.96 20.17 -13.01
CA THR A 396 -29.93 21.07 -12.35
C THR A 396 -30.85 20.30 -11.42
N VAL A 397 -31.12 20.82 -10.24
CA VAL A 397 -32.13 20.26 -9.34
C VAL A 397 -33.48 20.82 -9.81
N SER A 398 -34.32 19.97 -10.43
CA SER A 398 -35.73 20.34 -10.65
C SER A 398 -36.43 20.27 -9.29
N PHE A 399 -36.80 21.42 -8.74
CA PHE A 399 -37.76 21.46 -7.64
C PHE A 399 -39.11 21.01 -8.21
N GLY A 400 -39.47 19.75 -7.99
CA GLY A 400 -40.83 19.30 -8.22
C GLY A 400 -41.76 20.05 -7.25
N ASP A 401 -42.83 20.65 -7.79
CA ASP A 401 -43.89 21.28 -7.00
C ASP A 401 -44.44 20.30 -5.96
N GLY A 402 -44.21 20.57 -4.68
CA GLY A 402 -44.89 19.89 -3.58
C GLY A 402 -44.02 19.36 -2.45
N ASN A 403 -43.40 20.25 -1.68
CA ASN A 403 -43.34 20.20 -0.23
C ASN A 403 -42.73 21.49 0.33
N GLU A 404 -43.56 22.44 0.72
CA GLU A 404 -43.15 23.56 1.57
C GLU A 404 -42.90 23.01 2.99
N GLY A 405 -41.64 23.01 3.40
CA GLY A 405 -41.33 22.73 4.79
C GLY A 405 -39.95 22.17 5.08
N GLN A 406 -38.94 23.01 4.92
CA GLN A 406 -37.81 23.18 5.84
C GLN A 406 -36.68 23.93 5.08
N LYS A 407 -36.59 25.23 5.33
CA LYS A 407 -35.39 26.00 4.98
C LYS A 407 -34.20 25.49 5.77
N PRO A 408 -33.03 25.24 5.13
CA PRO A 408 -31.80 25.07 5.89
C PRO A 408 -31.45 26.39 6.59
N PRO A 409 -30.76 26.34 7.74
CA PRO A 409 -30.39 27.54 8.49
C PRO A 409 -29.47 28.42 7.64
N THR A 410 -29.90 29.66 7.47
CA THR A 410 -29.17 30.72 6.81
C THR A 410 -27.94 31.10 7.62
N GLY A 411 -26.76 30.63 7.19
CA GLY A 411 -25.46 31.19 7.57
C GLY A 411 -25.00 32.16 6.47
N GLY A 412 -24.58 33.34 6.90
CA GLY A 412 -24.35 34.60 6.21
C GLY A 412 -23.82 34.57 4.78
N GLU A 413 -24.34 35.52 4.01
CA GLU A 413 -23.84 35.95 2.71
C GLU A 413 -22.36 36.32 2.76
N VAL A 414 -21.54 35.65 1.93
CA VAL A 414 -20.30 36.23 1.42
C VAL A 414 -20.22 35.96 -0.08
N GLY A 415 -20.67 36.96 -0.83
CA GLY A 415 -20.44 37.03 -2.27
C GLY A 415 -18.98 37.38 -2.54
N GLY A 416 -18.28 36.57 -3.30
CA GLY A 416 -16.92 36.80 -3.78
C GLY A 416 -16.77 36.41 -5.25
N PHE A 417 -16.65 37.41 -6.11
CA PHE A 417 -16.45 37.32 -7.56
C PHE A 417 -15.14 36.61 -7.92
N TYR A 418 -15.22 35.59 -8.76
CA TYR A 418 -14.07 34.99 -9.43
C TYR A 418 -13.63 35.83 -10.62
N ARG A 419 -12.41 36.35 -10.61
CA ARG A 419 -11.73 36.85 -11.81
C ARG A 419 -10.87 35.76 -12.41
N SER A 420 -11.15 35.43 -13.66
CA SER A 420 -10.37 34.50 -14.48
C SER A 420 -9.01 35.12 -14.82
N GLY A 421 -7.94 34.41 -14.46
CA GLY A 421 -6.59 34.67 -14.95
C GLY A 421 -6.09 33.48 -15.76
N SER A 422 -5.79 33.71 -17.03
CA SER A 422 -5.19 32.72 -17.94
C SER A 422 -3.74 32.44 -17.54
N GLY A 423 -3.38 31.19 -17.39
CA GLY A 423 -1.97 30.80 -17.18
C GLY A 423 -1.80 29.29 -17.03
N ALA A 424 -0.85 28.76 -17.76
CA ALA A 424 -0.46 27.35 -17.90
C ALA A 424 -0.36 26.57 -16.59
N ALA A 425 -0.51 25.25 -16.69
CA ALA A 425 -0.42 24.28 -15.61
C ALA A 425 0.68 24.60 -14.57
N GLY A 426 0.28 24.90 -13.32
CA GLY A 426 1.25 25.01 -12.25
C GLY A 426 0.96 25.93 -11.08
N ASN A 427 0.08 26.92 -11.17
CA ASN A 427 -0.16 27.84 -10.06
C ASN A 427 -1.66 27.94 -9.70
N VAL A 428 -2.10 27.12 -8.75
CA VAL A 428 -3.36 27.37 -8.03
C VAL A 428 -3.06 28.47 -6.99
N PRO A 429 -3.77 29.60 -7.00
CA PRO A 429 -3.50 30.70 -6.06
C PRO A 429 -3.69 30.26 -4.60
N SER A 430 -2.76 30.63 -3.73
CA SER A 430 -2.91 30.60 -2.29
C SER A 430 -4.06 31.52 -1.88
N GLY A 431 -5.26 30.97 -1.59
CA GLY A 431 -6.43 31.76 -1.19
C GLY A 431 -7.77 31.28 -1.76
N LEU A 432 -7.85 30.04 -2.22
CA LEU A 432 -9.11 29.45 -2.69
C LEU A 432 -10.09 29.24 -1.52
N SER A 433 -11.34 29.65 -1.72
CA SER A 433 -12.44 29.35 -0.79
C SER A 433 -12.63 27.83 -0.68
N ARG A 434 -12.98 27.37 0.53
CA ARG A 434 -13.29 25.98 0.80
C ARG A 434 -14.38 25.48 -0.16
N LEU A 435 -14.19 24.25 -0.70
CA LEU A 435 -15.21 23.59 -1.50
C LEU A 435 -16.48 23.37 -0.66
N SER A 436 -17.62 23.76 -1.20
CA SER A 436 -18.92 23.33 -0.67
C SER A 436 -19.05 21.81 -0.77
N MET A 437 -19.93 21.19 0.01
CA MET A 437 -20.21 19.77 -0.08
C MET A 437 -20.59 19.37 -1.52
N ARG A 438 -21.35 20.20 -2.22
CA ARG A 438 -21.78 19.94 -3.59
C ARG A 438 -20.64 20.00 -4.58
N GLU A 439 -19.76 20.98 -4.48
CA GLU A 439 -18.56 21.07 -5.31
C GLU A 439 -17.65 19.86 -5.06
N ARG A 440 -17.42 19.50 -3.79
CA ARG A 440 -16.62 18.33 -3.43
C ARG A 440 -17.15 17.05 -4.09
N GLN A 441 -18.46 16.81 -4.05
CA GLN A 441 -19.09 15.66 -4.72
C GLN A 441 -18.80 15.62 -6.23
N ILE A 442 -18.78 16.78 -6.89
CA ILE A 442 -18.50 16.89 -8.33
C ILE A 442 -17.03 16.52 -8.60
N PHE A 443 -16.09 17.09 -7.86
CA PHE A 443 -14.67 16.79 -8.02
C PHE A 443 -14.35 15.31 -7.74
N GLU A 444 -14.86 14.75 -6.65
CA GLU A 444 -14.69 13.34 -6.30
C GLU A 444 -15.35 12.41 -7.33
N GLY A 445 -16.54 12.77 -7.81
CA GLY A 445 -17.23 12.04 -8.88
C GLY A 445 -16.42 12.03 -10.17
N ALA A 446 -15.90 13.18 -10.58
CA ALA A 446 -15.04 13.31 -11.75
C ALA A 446 -13.73 12.52 -11.59
N GLY A 447 -13.12 12.54 -10.40
CA GLY A 447 -11.95 11.75 -10.08
C GLY A 447 -12.16 10.25 -10.26
N GLN A 448 -13.34 9.73 -9.87
CA GLN A 448 -13.68 8.33 -10.08
C GLN A 448 -13.87 7.98 -11.54
N VAL A 449 -14.55 8.84 -12.32
CA VAL A 449 -14.66 8.67 -13.77
C VAL A 449 -13.27 8.66 -14.40
N ARG A 450 -12.40 9.58 -14.02
CA ARG A 450 -11.02 9.67 -14.49
C ARG A 450 -10.23 8.38 -14.24
N LEU A 451 -10.29 7.82 -13.02
CA LEU A 451 -9.60 6.59 -12.68
C LEU A 451 -10.16 5.37 -13.43
N ALA A 452 -11.49 5.28 -13.56
CA ALA A 452 -12.14 4.20 -14.31
C ALA A 452 -11.74 4.21 -15.79
N LEU A 453 -11.71 5.39 -16.42
CA LEU A 453 -11.28 5.57 -17.80
C LEU A 453 -9.80 5.25 -17.98
N ALA A 454 -8.95 5.73 -17.08
CA ALA A 454 -7.52 5.45 -17.11
C ALA A 454 -7.23 3.94 -17.02
N GLN A 455 -7.91 3.24 -16.13
CA GLN A 455 -7.76 1.79 -15.98
C GLN A 455 -8.26 1.05 -17.24
N LYS A 456 -9.41 1.42 -17.77
CA LYS A 456 -9.98 0.79 -18.96
C LYS A 456 -9.10 0.93 -20.19
N PHE A 457 -8.43 2.07 -20.35
CA PHE A 457 -7.61 2.39 -21.53
C PHE A 457 -6.11 2.30 -21.28
N ALA A 458 -5.68 1.60 -20.22
CA ALA A 458 -4.26 1.49 -19.83
C ALA A 458 -3.35 1.05 -20.97
N GLU A 459 -3.79 0.10 -21.80
CA GLU A 459 -3.04 -0.37 -22.98
C GLU A 459 -2.89 0.69 -24.08
N ARG A 460 -3.88 1.60 -24.24
CA ARG A 460 -3.84 2.65 -25.25
C ARG A 460 -2.96 3.83 -24.82
N HIS A 461 -3.21 4.37 -23.63
CA HIS A 461 -2.45 5.54 -23.17
C HIS A 461 -1.04 5.19 -22.67
N ARG A 462 -0.80 3.97 -22.20
CA ARG A 462 0.50 3.44 -21.78
C ARG A 462 1.20 4.25 -20.67
N LEU A 463 0.43 5.01 -19.86
CA LEU A 463 0.97 5.84 -18.79
C LEU A 463 1.40 5.02 -17.56
N PHE A 464 0.90 3.77 -17.45
CA PHE A 464 1.21 2.88 -16.34
C PHE A 464 2.35 1.90 -16.65
N GLU A 465 2.87 1.91 -17.89
CA GLU A 465 3.98 1.05 -18.25
C GLU A 465 5.23 1.40 -17.46
N ARG A 466 5.83 0.40 -16.85
CA ARG A 466 7.10 0.54 -16.13
C ARG A 466 8.26 0.43 -17.10
N ARG A 467 9.19 1.35 -17.01
CA ARG A 467 10.42 1.41 -17.82
C ARG A 467 11.66 1.05 -17.03
N GLY A 468 11.50 0.76 -15.72
CA GLY A 468 12.61 0.48 -14.82
C GLY A 468 13.41 1.73 -14.42
N THR A 469 12.82 2.92 -14.57
CA THR A 469 13.46 4.21 -14.23
C THR A 469 12.76 4.87 -13.04
N GLY A 470 13.40 5.87 -12.43
CA GLY A 470 12.80 6.68 -11.38
C GLY A 470 11.51 7.40 -11.82
N ASP A 471 11.34 7.64 -13.12
CA ASP A 471 10.16 8.29 -13.68
C ASP A 471 8.88 7.45 -13.61
N ASP A 472 9.00 6.13 -13.41
CA ASP A 472 7.87 5.23 -13.22
C ASP A 472 7.18 5.41 -11.86
N TYR A 473 7.86 6.09 -10.93
CA TYR A 473 7.47 6.27 -9.55
C TYR A 473 7.25 7.75 -9.24
N LYS A 474 6.01 8.20 -9.36
CA LYS A 474 5.61 9.59 -9.09
C LYS A 474 5.19 9.72 -7.64
N LEU A 475 6.15 10.13 -6.80
CA LEU A 475 5.93 10.43 -5.39
C LEU A 475 5.52 11.89 -5.21
N LEU A 476 4.69 12.13 -4.19
CA LEU A 476 4.34 13.48 -3.74
C LEU A 476 3.94 13.46 -2.26
N TRP A 477 3.99 14.63 -1.65
CA TRP A 477 3.39 14.90 -0.36
C TRP A 477 2.02 15.55 -0.56
N VAL A 478 1.00 15.04 0.11
CA VAL A 478 -0.29 15.72 0.27
C VAL A 478 -0.33 16.29 1.69
N THR A 479 -0.67 17.57 1.82
CA THR A 479 -0.60 18.33 3.09
C THR A 479 -1.91 19.06 3.36
N ASP A 480 -2.01 19.71 4.51
CA ASP A 480 -3.13 20.60 4.86
C ASP A 480 -4.50 19.90 4.82
N PHE A 481 -4.55 18.68 5.33
CA PHE A 481 -5.80 17.92 5.45
C PHE A 481 -6.82 18.64 6.33
N PRO A 482 -8.12 18.39 6.18
CA PRO A 482 -9.11 18.84 7.15
C PRO A 482 -8.81 18.22 8.53
N MET A 483 -8.98 18.98 9.59
CA MET A 483 -8.80 18.50 10.96
C MET A 483 -9.93 17.56 11.39
N PHE A 484 -11.15 17.87 10.94
CA PHE A 484 -12.38 17.18 11.31
C PHE A 484 -13.19 16.82 10.08
N GLU A 485 -13.92 15.70 10.19
CA GLU A 485 -14.93 15.26 9.24
C GLU A 485 -16.28 15.15 9.96
N TRP A 486 -17.33 15.65 9.31
CA TRP A 486 -18.68 15.58 9.89
C TRP A 486 -19.29 14.21 9.60
N ASP A 487 -19.72 13.52 10.65
CA ASP A 487 -20.47 12.27 10.56
C ASP A 487 -21.97 12.57 10.55
N GLU A 488 -22.61 12.37 9.40
CA GLU A 488 -24.04 12.60 9.24
C GLU A 488 -24.89 11.60 10.04
N THR A 489 -24.38 10.40 10.29
CA THR A 489 -25.10 9.36 11.02
C THR A 489 -25.09 9.64 12.52
N GLU A 490 -23.93 9.99 13.06
CA GLU A 490 -23.75 10.25 14.48
C GLU A 490 -23.95 11.73 14.84
N GLN A 491 -24.15 12.62 13.84
CA GLN A 491 -24.35 14.06 13.99
C GLN A 491 -23.26 14.73 14.85
N ARG A 492 -22.00 14.33 14.62
CA ARG A 492 -20.82 14.84 15.34
C ARG A 492 -19.60 14.98 14.45
N TRP A 493 -18.62 15.73 14.92
CA TRP A 493 -17.30 15.77 14.32
C TRP A 493 -16.48 14.55 14.74
N ASN A 494 -15.84 13.91 13.76
CA ASN A 494 -14.80 12.90 13.95
C ASN A 494 -13.45 13.51 13.56
N ALA A 495 -12.35 13.04 14.18
CA ALA A 495 -11.02 13.43 13.73
C ALA A 495 -10.74 12.80 12.38
N ALA A 496 -10.27 13.58 11.39
CA ALA A 496 -9.95 13.07 10.05
C ALA A 496 -8.76 12.09 10.08
N HIS A 497 -7.84 12.27 11.03
CA HIS A 497 -6.71 11.34 11.28
C HIS A 497 -6.84 10.77 12.70
N HIS A 498 -6.16 11.39 13.66
CA HIS A 498 -6.25 10.99 15.07
C HIS A 498 -6.30 12.25 15.97
N PRO A 499 -6.84 12.16 17.20
CA PRO A 499 -7.13 13.32 18.05
C PRO A 499 -5.89 14.04 18.60
N PHE A 500 -4.69 13.51 18.34
CA PHE A 500 -3.41 14.11 18.78
C PHE A 500 -2.71 14.89 17.66
N THR A 501 -3.33 15.03 16.50
CA THR A 501 -2.84 15.85 15.37
C THR A 501 -2.96 17.33 15.72
N SER A 502 -1.91 18.12 15.45
CA SER A 502 -1.92 19.56 15.69
C SER A 502 -2.70 20.27 14.58
N PRO A 503 -3.57 21.22 14.93
CA PRO A 503 -4.15 22.16 13.96
C PRO A 503 -3.10 23.15 13.48
N HIS A 504 -3.32 23.78 12.32
CA HIS A 504 -2.56 24.94 11.90
C HIS A 504 -2.74 26.11 12.87
N GLU A 505 -1.64 26.79 13.20
CA GLU A 505 -1.67 27.95 14.11
C GLU A 505 -2.64 29.05 13.61
N GLN A 506 -2.72 29.24 12.30
CA GLN A 506 -3.59 30.22 11.64
C GLN A 506 -5.09 29.91 11.77
N ASP A 507 -5.45 28.68 12.13
CA ASP A 507 -6.85 28.23 12.21
C ASP A 507 -7.31 27.99 13.66
N MET A 508 -6.47 28.37 14.66
CA MET A 508 -6.72 28.13 16.08
C MET A 508 -7.99 28.80 16.61
N ASP A 509 -8.35 29.95 16.08
CA ASP A 509 -9.55 30.72 16.41
C ASP A 509 -10.83 30.06 15.86
N LYS A 510 -10.71 29.23 14.83
CA LYS A 510 -11.83 28.51 14.20
C LYS A 510 -12.23 27.23 14.96
N LEU A 511 -11.38 26.69 15.84
CA LEU A 511 -11.63 25.44 16.54
C LEU A 511 -12.98 25.39 17.26
N GLU A 512 -13.44 26.50 17.80
CA GLU A 512 -14.72 26.59 18.51
C GLU A 512 -15.84 27.15 17.64
N SER A 513 -15.55 28.01 16.67
CA SER A 513 -16.53 28.72 15.85
C SER A 513 -16.89 28.00 14.56
N ASP A 514 -15.92 27.35 13.89
CA ASP A 514 -16.09 26.61 12.64
C ASP A 514 -15.08 25.44 12.55
N PRO A 515 -15.27 24.37 13.33
CA PRO A 515 -14.33 23.22 13.34
C PRO A 515 -14.07 22.64 11.94
N GLY A 516 -15.07 22.66 11.10
CA GLY A 516 -14.96 22.18 9.73
C GLY A 516 -13.99 22.96 8.85
N ALA A 517 -13.62 24.20 9.19
CA ALA A 517 -12.66 25.03 8.45
C ALA A 517 -11.21 24.92 8.99
N VAL A 518 -10.99 24.12 10.03
CA VAL A 518 -9.67 23.93 10.62
C VAL A 518 -8.85 22.94 9.79
N ARG A 519 -7.64 23.34 9.40
CA ARG A 519 -6.66 22.47 8.74
C ARG A 519 -5.78 21.79 9.79
N ALA A 520 -5.40 20.56 9.51
CA ALA A 520 -4.45 19.78 10.30
C ALA A 520 -3.03 19.94 9.73
N LEU A 521 -2.04 19.97 10.60
CA LEU A 521 -0.62 19.77 10.24
C LEU A 521 -0.37 18.27 10.00
N ALA A 522 -1.19 17.68 9.13
CA ALA A 522 -1.11 16.30 8.68
C ALA A 522 -0.57 16.24 7.25
N TYR A 523 0.09 15.12 6.94
CA TYR A 523 0.71 14.90 5.65
C TYR A 523 0.75 13.41 5.31
N ASP A 524 0.47 13.10 4.04
CA ASP A 524 0.58 11.77 3.47
C ASP A 524 1.66 11.75 2.39
N VAL A 525 2.46 10.69 2.34
CA VAL A 525 3.31 10.40 1.20
C VAL A 525 2.59 9.43 0.27
N VAL A 526 2.42 9.86 -0.97
CA VAL A 526 1.64 9.14 -1.99
C VAL A 526 2.56 8.75 -3.15
N LEU A 527 2.40 7.53 -3.64
CA LEU A 527 3.10 6.99 -4.79
C LEU A 527 2.09 6.43 -5.80
N ASN A 528 2.03 7.01 -7.01
CA ASN A 528 1.20 6.47 -8.10
C ASN A 528 -0.26 6.18 -7.69
N GLY A 529 -0.88 7.07 -6.94
CA GLY A 529 -2.25 6.90 -6.47
C GLY A 529 -2.41 6.04 -5.21
N THR A 530 -1.30 5.62 -4.61
CA THR A 530 -1.29 4.78 -3.40
C THR A 530 -0.64 5.53 -2.24
N GLU A 531 -1.32 5.64 -1.11
CA GLU A 531 -0.73 6.12 0.13
C GLU A 531 0.30 5.12 0.63
N LEU A 532 1.55 5.57 0.80
CA LEU A 532 2.60 4.78 1.44
C LEU A 532 2.58 4.94 2.96
N GLY A 533 2.22 6.11 3.43
CA GLY A 533 2.17 6.41 4.85
C GLY A 533 1.56 7.76 5.15
N SER A 534 1.11 7.91 6.39
CA SER A 534 0.48 9.10 6.94
C SER A 534 1.15 9.54 8.24
N GLY A 535 1.22 10.84 8.44
CA GLY A 535 1.84 11.44 9.62
C GLY A 535 1.31 12.83 9.94
N SER A 536 1.77 13.38 11.07
CA SER A 536 1.42 14.74 11.46
C SER A 536 2.42 15.34 12.46
N ILE A 537 2.37 16.63 12.62
CA ILE A 537 2.86 17.29 13.83
C ILE A 537 1.84 17.04 14.94
N ARG A 538 2.31 16.79 16.16
CA ARG A 538 1.47 16.40 17.30
C ARG A 538 1.15 17.59 18.20
N ILE A 539 0.01 17.49 18.86
CA ILE A 539 -0.32 18.42 19.95
C ILE A 539 0.58 18.12 21.14
N HIS A 540 1.34 19.12 21.58
CA HIS A 540 2.16 19.05 22.79
C HIS A 540 1.63 19.94 23.91
N ARG A 541 0.59 20.74 23.64
CA ARG A 541 -0.05 21.68 24.57
C ARG A 541 -1.39 21.13 25.04
N GLN A 542 -1.59 21.12 26.37
CA GLN A 542 -2.82 20.61 26.98
C GLN A 542 -4.05 21.46 26.65
N ASP A 543 -3.91 22.78 26.61
CA ASP A 543 -5.00 23.71 26.29
C ASP A 543 -5.53 23.49 24.87
N ILE A 544 -4.66 23.18 23.92
CA ILE A 544 -5.06 22.83 22.55
C ILE A 544 -5.72 21.44 22.53
N GLN A 545 -5.13 20.46 23.22
CA GLN A 545 -5.71 19.11 23.29
C GLN A 545 -7.12 19.10 23.87
N ALA A 546 -7.36 19.91 24.91
CA ALA A 546 -8.68 20.05 25.51
C ALA A 546 -9.71 20.63 24.52
N LYS A 547 -9.33 21.61 23.69
CA LYS A 547 -10.21 22.16 22.64
C LYS A 547 -10.54 21.14 21.56
N ILE A 548 -9.56 20.32 21.15
CA ILE A 548 -9.80 19.25 20.16
C ILE A 548 -10.79 18.22 20.73
N PHE A 549 -10.60 17.75 21.95
CA PHE A 549 -11.54 16.80 22.56
C PHE A 549 -12.95 17.38 22.73
N LYS A 550 -13.03 18.67 23.06
CA LYS A 550 -14.32 19.39 23.12
C LYS A 550 -15.01 19.43 21.75
N ALA A 551 -14.27 19.70 20.67
CA ALA A 551 -14.79 19.70 19.31
C ALA A 551 -15.27 18.29 18.87
N LEU A 552 -14.61 17.23 19.34
CA LEU A 552 -15.00 15.83 19.12
C LEU A 552 -16.15 15.36 20.03
N GLY A 553 -16.62 16.19 20.96
CA GLY A 553 -17.70 15.85 21.88
C GLY A 553 -17.33 14.82 22.95
N MET A 554 -16.02 14.62 23.23
CA MET A 554 -15.56 13.65 24.23
C MET A 554 -15.70 14.18 25.65
N SER A 555 -16.38 13.43 26.53
CA SER A 555 -16.49 13.80 27.95
C SER A 555 -15.15 13.67 28.68
N PRO A 556 -14.94 14.41 29.81
CA PRO A 556 -13.74 14.27 30.63
C PRO A 556 -13.50 12.83 31.13
N GLU A 557 -14.59 12.12 31.46
CA GLU A 557 -14.54 10.73 31.91
C GLU A 557 -14.05 9.81 30.79
N GLU A 558 -14.54 10.01 29.58
CA GLU A 558 -14.10 9.26 28.39
C GLU A 558 -12.64 9.55 28.05
N GLN A 559 -12.21 10.83 28.09
CA GLN A 559 -10.82 11.23 27.89
C GLN A 559 -9.90 10.54 28.91
N GLN A 560 -10.27 10.56 30.20
CA GLN A 560 -9.50 9.94 31.26
C GLN A 560 -9.50 8.41 31.11
N ALA A 561 -10.62 7.82 30.77
CA ALA A 561 -10.75 6.37 30.59
C ALA A 561 -9.89 5.86 29.44
N ARG A 562 -9.82 6.57 28.33
CA ARG A 562 -9.08 6.14 27.11
C ARG A 562 -7.63 6.60 27.09
N PHE A 563 -7.35 7.84 27.47
CA PHE A 563 -6.07 8.50 27.24
C PHE A 563 -5.43 9.07 28.52
N GLY A 564 -5.98 8.80 29.72
CA GLY A 564 -5.57 9.43 30.97
C GLY A 564 -4.06 9.39 31.23
N PHE A 565 -3.42 8.24 31.01
CA PHE A 565 -1.97 8.10 31.18
C PHE A 565 -1.16 9.00 30.24
N PHE A 566 -1.63 9.17 29.01
CA PHE A 566 -0.97 10.02 28.01
C PHE A 566 -1.22 11.51 28.31
N LEU A 567 -2.46 11.87 28.68
CA LEU A 567 -2.80 13.24 29.08
C LEU A 567 -2.03 13.68 30.34
N GLU A 568 -1.76 12.75 31.25
CA GLU A 568 -0.88 13.00 32.39
C GLU A 568 0.56 13.23 31.90
N ALA A 569 1.10 12.38 31.01
CA ALA A 569 2.44 12.54 30.49
C ALA A 569 2.67 13.89 29.80
N LEU A 570 1.65 14.42 29.08
CA LEU A 570 1.72 15.74 28.44
C LEU A 570 2.01 16.89 29.45
N GLN A 571 1.77 16.67 30.75
CA GLN A 571 1.99 17.68 31.80
C GLN A 571 3.46 17.84 32.20
N TYR A 572 4.32 16.90 31.80
CA TYR A 572 5.71 16.84 32.25
C TYR A 572 6.70 17.38 31.19
N GLY A 573 6.39 18.52 30.58
CA GLY A 573 7.33 19.21 29.70
C GLY A 573 7.47 18.54 28.33
N THR A 574 6.35 18.23 27.70
CA THR A 574 6.31 17.63 26.37
C THR A 574 6.90 18.55 25.30
N PRO A 575 7.94 18.12 24.56
CA PRO A 575 8.48 18.90 23.46
C PRO A 575 7.50 18.93 22.27
N PRO A 576 7.51 19.95 21.42
CA PRO A 576 6.94 19.84 20.09
C PRO A 576 7.49 18.61 19.38
N HIS A 577 6.64 17.74 18.81
CA HIS A 577 7.08 16.52 18.15
C HIS A 577 6.17 16.17 16.98
N GLY A 578 6.63 15.31 16.12
CA GLY A 578 5.91 14.85 14.94
C GLY A 578 6.56 13.64 14.30
N GLY A 579 5.81 12.92 13.53
CA GLY A 579 6.30 11.70 12.90
C GLY A 579 5.34 11.14 11.87
N ILE A 580 5.65 9.95 11.39
CA ILE A 580 4.91 9.28 10.32
C ILE A 580 5.02 7.77 10.49
N ALA A 581 4.04 7.04 9.95
CA ALA A 581 4.10 5.59 9.79
C ALA A 581 3.89 5.21 8.32
N LEU A 582 4.79 4.40 7.76
CA LEU A 582 4.68 3.89 6.39
C LEU A 582 4.47 2.36 6.38
N GLY A 583 3.66 1.87 5.47
CA GLY A 583 3.45 0.44 5.27
C GLY A 583 4.64 -0.22 4.58
N LEU A 584 5.50 -0.94 5.33
CA LEU A 584 6.62 -1.69 4.74
C LEU A 584 6.15 -2.72 3.71
N ASP A 585 5.08 -3.44 4.02
CA ASP A 585 4.53 -4.46 3.12
C ASP A 585 4.11 -3.86 1.77
N ARG A 586 3.51 -2.67 1.80
CA ARG A 586 3.06 -1.95 0.60
C ARG A 586 4.24 -1.43 -0.22
N ILE A 587 5.26 -0.89 0.43
CA ILE A 587 6.50 -0.46 -0.25
C ILE A 587 7.13 -1.66 -0.96
N VAL A 588 7.31 -2.78 -0.27
CA VAL A 588 7.91 -3.99 -0.85
C VAL A 588 7.06 -4.56 -1.98
N MET A 589 5.72 -4.56 -1.84
CA MET A 589 4.79 -4.98 -2.90
C MET A 589 5.00 -4.17 -4.19
N ILE A 590 5.11 -2.85 -4.05
CA ILE A 590 5.34 -1.95 -5.19
C ILE A 590 6.72 -2.19 -5.81
N LEU A 591 7.77 -2.32 -5.00
CA LEU A 591 9.15 -2.56 -5.47
C LEU A 591 9.29 -3.92 -6.16
N ALA A 592 8.61 -4.97 -5.63
CA ALA A 592 8.58 -6.29 -6.23
C ALA A 592 7.73 -6.36 -7.51
N GLY A 593 6.88 -5.37 -7.78
CA GLY A 593 5.90 -5.43 -8.85
C GLY A 593 4.77 -6.43 -8.60
N ALA A 594 4.53 -6.79 -7.34
CA ALA A 594 3.53 -7.76 -6.93
C ALA A 594 2.12 -7.14 -6.92
N GLU A 595 1.09 -7.96 -7.14
CA GLU A 595 -0.30 -7.52 -7.20
C GLU A 595 -0.99 -7.57 -5.82
N SER A 596 -0.42 -8.32 -4.88
CA SER A 596 -0.99 -8.54 -3.55
C SER A 596 0.08 -8.53 -2.46
N LEU A 597 -0.27 -8.02 -1.27
CA LEU A 597 0.57 -8.11 -0.07
C LEU A 597 0.93 -9.56 0.28
N ARG A 598 0.09 -10.54 -0.08
CA ARG A 598 0.33 -11.97 0.18
C ARG A 598 1.53 -12.53 -0.58
N GLU A 599 2.04 -11.81 -1.58
CA GLU A 599 3.23 -12.21 -2.32
C GLU A 599 4.54 -11.71 -1.69
N VAL A 600 4.45 -10.74 -0.76
CA VAL A 600 5.60 -10.14 -0.09
C VAL A 600 5.60 -10.35 1.42
N ILE A 601 4.59 -11.02 1.96
CA ILE A 601 4.50 -11.46 3.35
C ILE A 601 4.70 -12.98 3.39
N PRO A 602 5.65 -13.52 4.21
CA PRO A 602 5.91 -14.96 4.25
C PRO A 602 4.69 -15.79 4.62
N PHE A 603 3.94 -15.39 5.64
CA PHE A 603 2.79 -16.10 6.19
C PHE A 603 1.57 -15.18 6.30
N PRO A 604 0.93 -14.85 5.17
CA PRO A 604 -0.23 -13.95 5.16
C PRO A 604 -1.52 -14.70 5.51
N LYS A 605 -2.54 -13.96 5.93
CA LYS A 605 -3.91 -14.47 6.06
C LYS A 605 -4.66 -14.37 4.73
N THR A 606 -5.70 -15.23 4.57
CA THR A 606 -6.68 -15.10 3.48
C THR A 606 -7.51 -13.82 3.59
N ALA A 607 -8.32 -13.50 2.58
CA ALA A 607 -9.28 -12.41 2.64
C ALA A 607 -10.35 -12.56 3.76
N LYS A 608 -10.47 -13.78 4.34
CA LYS A 608 -11.35 -14.07 5.47
C LYS A 608 -10.62 -14.07 6.82
N ALA A 609 -9.42 -13.51 6.91
CA ALA A 609 -8.57 -13.49 8.10
C ALA A 609 -8.17 -14.90 8.62
N VAL A 610 -8.15 -15.93 7.76
CA VAL A 610 -7.79 -17.30 8.12
C VAL A 610 -6.36 -17.61 7.68
N ASP A 611 -5.59 -18.25 8.54
CA ASP A 611 -4.31 -18.89 8.20
C ASP A 611 -4.56 -20.36 7.87
N LEU A 612 -4.50 -20.70 6.59
CA LEU A 612 -4.77 -22.08 6.11
C LEU A 612 -3.64 -23.06 6.41
N MET A 613 -2.43 -22.58 6.71
CA MET A 613 -1.28 -23.45 6.99
C MET A 613 -1.30 -23.97 8.42
N VAL A 614 -1.72 -23.14 9.37
CA VAL A 614 -1.76 -23.50 10.81
C VAL A 614 -3.18 -23.63 11.35
N ASP A 615 -4.19 -23.55 10.47
CA ASP A 615 -5.62 -23.65 10.81
C ASP A 615 -6.06 -22.62 11.88
N ALA A 616 -5.58 -21.36 11.76
CA ALA A 616 -5.96 -20.29 12.68
C ALA A 616 -6.98 -19.33 12.04
N PRO A 617 -8.02 -18.86 12.78
CA PRO A 617 -8.30 -19.14 14.19
C PRO A 617 -8.85 -20.56 14.43
N THR A 618 -8.54 -21.12 15.61
CA THR A 618 -8.98 -22.46 16.00
C THR A 618 -9.66 -22.42 17.36
N PRO A 619 -10.60 -23.33 17.64
CA PRO A 619 -11.22 -23.46 18.95
C PRO A 619 -10.19 -23.71 20.06
N VAL A 620 -10.39 -23.12 21.22
CA VAL A 620 -9.61 -23.38 22.42
C VAL A 620 -10.36 -24.34 23.35
N SER A 621 -9.65 -25.05 24.23
CA SER A 621 -10.24 -26.00 25.13
C SER A 621 -11.10 -25.31 26.21
N GLU A 622 -12.14 -26.01 26.71
CA GLU A 622 -12.96 -25.52 27.83
C GLU A 622 -12.14 -25.22 29.08
N ARG A 623 -11.06 -25.98 29.30
CA ARG A 623 -10.13 -25.74 30.40
C ARG A 623 -9.47 -24.37 30.28
N GLN A 624 -9.00 -24.00 29.09
CA GLN A 624 -8.39 -22.69 28.83
C GLN A 624 -9.40 -21.57 29.01
N LEU A 625 -10.65 -21.73 28.53
CA LEU A 625 -11.71 -20.75 28.75
C LEU A 625 -12.01 -20.56 30.24
N LYS A 626 -12.09 -21.64 31.01
CA LYS A 626 -12.26 -21.58 32.47
C LYS A 626 -11.10 -20.87 33.17
N GLU A 627 -9.86 -21.18 32.79
CA GLU A 627 -8.65 -20.54 33.36
C GLU A 627 -8.62 -19.03 33.08
N LEU A 628 -9.24 -18.58 31.98
CA LEU A 628 -9.36 -17.18 31.59
C LEU A 628 -10.62 -16.50 32.15
N GLY A 629 -11.53 -17.25 32.81
CA GLY A 629 -12.78 -16.71 33.31
C GLY A 629 -13.74 -16.23 32.22
N ILE A 630 -13.67 -16.80 31.01
CA ILE A 630 -14.51 -16.42 29.86
C ILE A 630 -15.35 -17.61 29.36
N ALA A 631 -16.44 -17.31 28.66
CA ALA A 631 -17.29 -18.29 28.02
C ALA A 631 -17.66 -17.86 26.59
N VAL A 632 -17.80 -18.82 25.69
CA VAL A 632 -18.33 -18.57 24.34
C VAL A 632 -19.85 -18.53 24.43
N VAL A 633 -20.45 -17.37 24.17
CA VAL A 633 -21.91 -17.16 24.19
C VAL A 633 -22.41 -17.14 22.75
N GLY A 634 -23.05 -18.22 22.34
CA GLY A 634 -23.67 -18.38 21.02
C GLY A 634 -22.68 -18.64 19.88
N LYS A 635 -22.85 -19.75 19.17
CA LYS A 635 -22.40 -19.83 17.78
C LYS A 635 -23.41 -19.02 16.97
N LYS A 636 -23.04 -17.87 16.45
CA LYS A 636 -23.72 -17.33 15.29
C LYS A 636 -23.42 -18.30 14.15
N ASP A 637 -24.44 -18.92 13.61
CA ASP A 637 -24.34 -19.59 12.33
C ASP A 637 -23.87 -18.54 11.31
N LEU A 638 -22.61 -18.67 10.88
CA LEU A 638 -22.00 -17.82 9.87
C LEU A 638 -22.43 -18.30 8.49
#